data_9e98e07467ad66adc21009b5049f7929
#
_entry.id   9e98e07467ad66adc21009b5049f7929
#
_cell.length_a   1.000
_cell.length_b   1.000
_cell.length_c   1.000
_cell.angle_alpha   90.00
_cell.angle_beta   90.00
_cell.angle_gamma   90.00
#
_symmetry.space_group_name_H-M   'P 1'
#
loop_
_entity.id
_entity.type
_entity.pdbx_description
1 polymer ?
#
loop_
_entity_poly.entity_id
_entity_poly.type
_entity_poly.pdbx_seq_one_letter_code
_entity_poly.pdbx_strand_id
1 'polypeptide(L)'
;MFKHFFVSVFVLLIIPGQASGQDDDPYSEEVALFREFVKKQMEADHIPGLSVGFYKDGYQWSEGFGYADLENDVEATPHTAYRLASNTKSMTALAILQLQEEGKLNIDDPVKRYVPYFPRKKWDITIRQVMGHIGGISHYQDYEEEGYIKTHKGTRGSLAIFDGFELVARPGTEYNYSSYGYNLLGAVVEGAANKPFGDYLREKIWEPLDMDNTWMDDPHRIIPHRADGYRLVFGELKKSEFVNVSSRFAAGGTRSTVVDMLRYARGLNEQKVLSKQSTRMMETTMNTADGMRTDYGMGWHIAPVNGHFQAYHTGGQPETRTMLMRFPTRDFAIALAYNLEGGSLRSIARRLYQLVMDEGWNVRPFTGHRYDDALLEGMWEIYNYGMAYYDRRSKPRNTDPEDMQQMFDFLNNTLNPDKLKEDFEKVEKKIHVGRHPKAQTAYVRIGSYMVHKLVQKYGRERLEYYHKQGAPAFFSDYLKLSAEEGHRWAVNEAMKEKIRQYHGEWSQTWNKYTRQLYIGSWSELGSILDRLRKQAEGKTLHPDYTSVLAAALFDKAIQEGPASVLPLAEDFASLYPESAIPYVIHGNLAAMAGRADHAESLYRQALDAAVDRHAVGAGLLNHYAGKLFENDKLQKALELVDVARRIHPGNGRLLDTRGDIYAEMSRRAYREALRKNPGLEETHEELKELEQ
;
A
#
# COMPACT_ATOMS: atom_id res chain seq x y z
N MET A 1 -22.32 51.19 64.23
CA MET A 1 -21.34 51.45 63.18
C MET A 1 -20.06 50.66 63.49
N PHE A 2 -20.05 49.33 63.25
CA PHE A 2 -18.88 48.51 63.48
C PHE A 2 -18.72 47.63 62.26
N LYS A 3 -17.61 47.80 61.52
CA LYS A 3 -17.16 46.96 60.37
C LYS A 3 -16.43 45.72 60.96
N HIS A 4 -16.95 44.55 60.75
CA HIS A 4 -16.23 43.31 61.00
C HIS A 4 -15.39 42.93 59.86
N PHE A 5 -14.07 42.84 60.03
CA PHE A 5 -13.07 42.25 59.10
C PHE A 5 -13.06 40.74 59.43
N PHE A 6 -13.41 39.96 58.38
CA PHE A 6 -13.13 38.51 58.37
C PHE A 6 -11.76 38.28 57.76
N VAL A 7 -10.84 37.78 58.54
CA VAL A 7 -9.55 37.27 58.11
C VAL A 7 -9.72 35.79 57.81
N SER A 8 -9.76 35.40 56.53
CA SER A 8 -9.73 34.00 56.12
C SER A 8 -8.27 33.52 56.11
N VAL A 9 -7.94 32.64 57.02
CA VAL A 9 -6.67 31.91 57.05
C VAL A 9 -6.75 30.77 56.02
N PHE A 10 -6.04 30.90 54.93
CA PHE A 10 -5.82 29.79 54.00
C PHE A 10 -4.74 28.87 54.59
N VAL A 11 -5.14 27.69 55.03
CA VAL A 11 -4.22 26.60 55.34
C VAL A 11 -3.84 25.91 54.04
N LEU A 12 -2.61 26.16 53.55
CA LEU A 12 -2.03 25.40 52.48
C LEU A 12 -1.71 23.98 52.97
N LEU A 13 -2.56 23.02 52.65
CA LEU A 13 -2.21 21.60 52.72
C LEU A 13 -1.22 21.30 51.64
N ILE A 14 0.05 21.19 52.00
CA ILE A 14 1.08 20.59 51.11
C ILE A 14 0.77 19.10 51.06
N ILE A 15 0.10 18.69 50.00
CA ILE A 15 0.03 17.28 49.59
C ILE A 15 1.41 16.95 49.04
N PRO A 16 2.15 15.95 49.58
CA PRO A 16 3.37 15.51 48.94
C PRO A 16 3.01 15.00 47.58
N GLY A 17 3.54 15.65 46.55
CA GLY A 17 3.42 15.20 45.17
C GLY A 17 3.90 13.76 45.11
N GLN A 18 3.01 12.85 44.77
CA GLN A 18 3.44 11.58 44.19
C GLN A 18 4.28 11.94 42.96
N ALA A 19 5.57 11.64 43.04
CA ALA A 19 6.39 11.54 41.85
C ALA A 19 5.66 10.54 40.95
N SER A 20 4.97 11.04 39.93
CA SER A 20 4.56 10.23 38.80
C SER A 20 5.85 9.66 38.21
N GLY A 21 6.08 8.37 38.42
CA GLY A 21 7.06 7.65 37.61
C GLY A 21 6.80 8.06 36.21
N GLN A 22 7.80 8.51 35.50
CA GLN A 22 7.78 8.53 34.05
C GLN A 22 7.45 7.09 33.66
N ASP A 23 6.19 6.83 33.26
CA ASP A 23 5.89 5.68 32.46
C ASP A 23 6.76 5.86 31.21
N ASP A 24 7.86 5.12 31.14
CA ASP A 24 8.71 5.11 29.96
C ASP A 24 7.80 4.69 28.80
N ASP A 25 7.50 5.62 27.91
CA ASP A 25 6.76 5.36 26.68
C ASP A 25 7.51 4.26 25.92
N PRO A 26 6.92 3.06 25.78
CA PRO A 26 7.61 1.88 25.24
C PRO A 26 8.10 2.06 23.79
N TYR A 27 7.65 3.11 23.11
CA TYR A 27 8.00 3.44 21.73
C TYR A 27 8.61 4.83 21.57
N SER A 28 9.11 5.43 22.65
CA SER A 28 9.64 6.81 22.65
C SER A 28 10.78 7.00 21.64
N GLU A 29 11.70 6.04 21.52
CA GLU A 29 12.81 6.06 20.57
C GLU A 29 12.30 5.95 19.13
N GLU A 30 11.41 4.99 18.86
CA GLU A 30 10.83 4.74 17.54
C GLU A 30 10.02 5.95 17.06
N VAL A 31 9.25 6.56 17.95
CA VAL A 31 8.48 7.78 17.68
C VAL A 31 9.40 8.96 17.39
N ALA A 32 10.49 9.12 18.13
CA ALA A 32 11.46 10.18 17.88
C ALA A 32 12.11 10.04 16.48
N LEU A 33 12.54 8.83 16.12
CA LEU A 33 13.09 8.52 14.79
C LEU A 33 12.05 8.73 13.68
N PHE A 34 10.79 8.36 13.94
CA PHE A 34 9.72 8.58 12.98
C PHE A 34 9.43 10.07 12.77
N ARG A 35 9.41 10.89 13.83
CA ARG A 35 9.23 12.35 13.74
C ARG A 35 10.30 13.00 12.86
N GLU A 36 11.55 12.57 12.99
CA GLU A 36 12.63 13.07 12.14
C GLU A 36 12.43 12.68 10.68
N PHE A 37 12.09 11.43 10.43
CA PHE A 37 11.83 10.93 9.08
C PHE A 37 10.63 11.63 8.43
N VAL A 38 9.48 11.70 9.12
CA VAL A 38 8.24 12.20 8.52
C VAL A 38 8.34 13.69 8.13
N LYS A 39 9.05 14.50 8.93
CA LYS A 39 9.29 15.92 8.60
C LYS A 39 10.06 16.06 7.30
N LYS A 40 11.15 15.30 7.12
CA LYS A 40 11.94 15.29 5.88
C LYS A 40 11.12 14.79 4.69
N GLN A 41 10.30 13.76 4.89
CA GLN A 41 9.45 13.20 3.84
C GLN A 41 8.34 14.17 3.43
N MET A 42 7.72 14.88 4.39
CA MET A 42 6.72 15.90 4.10
C MET A 42 7.31 17.06 3.30
N GLU A 43 8.53 17.50 3.65
CA GLU A 43 9.25 18.53 2.90
C GLU A 43 9.54 18.08 1.46
N ALA A 44 10.05 16.85 1.29
CA ALA A 44 10.37 16.28 -0.03
C ALA A 44 9.15 16.09 -0.92
N ASP A 45 8.00 15.73 -0.36
CA ASP A 45 6.75 15.51 -1.08
C ASP A 45 5.83 16.74 -1.08
N HIS A 46 6.24 17.86 -0.48
CA HIS A 46 5.43 19.07 -0.31
C HIS A 46 4.10 18.84 0.41
N ILE A 47 4.04 17.93 1.39
CA ILE A 47 2.82 17.62 2.14
C ILE A 47 2.55 18.74 3.16
N PRO A 48 1.42 19.48 3.04
CA PRO A 48 1.16 20.61 3.93
C PRO A 48 0.82 20.17 5.35
N GLY A 49 -0.02 19.16 5.49
CA GLY A 49 -0.47 18.63 6.79
C GLY A 49 -0.71 17.13 6.77
N LEU A 50 -0.26 16.46 7.83
CA LEU A 50 -0.33 15.02 7.98
C LEU A 50 -0.73 14.66 9.41
N SER A 51 -1.63 13.68 9.55
CA SER A 51 -1.90 13.02 10.82
C SER A 51 -1.61 11.53 10.70
N VAL A 52 -0.99 10.96 11.73
CA VAL A 52 -0.60 9.57 11.76
C VAL A 52 -0.74 9.01 13.16
N GLY A 53 -0.98 7.72 13.27
CA GLY A 53 -0.95 7.02 14.53
C GLY A 53 -0.84 5.52 14.35
N PHE A 54 -0.53 4.85 15.44
CA PHE A 54 -0.57 3.40 15.55
C PHE A 54 -1.13 2.96 16.90
N TYR A 55 -1.64 1.74 16.96
CA TYR A 55 -1.77 1.01 18.20
C TYR A 55 -1.00 -0.31 18.12
N LYS A 56 -0.46 -0.74 19.24
CA LYS A 56 0.30 -1.99 19.37
C LYS A 56 0.23 -2.51 20.79
N ASP A 57 -0.25 -3.74 20.98
CA ASP A 57 -0.30 -4.43 22.29
C ASP A 57 -0.91 -3.56 23.43
N GLY A 58 -2.02 -2.87 23.13
CA GLY A 58 -2.71 -1.99 24.08
C GLY A 58 -2.19 -0.55 24.15
N TYR A 59 -0.98 -0.27 23.68
CA TYR A 59 -0.44 1.09 23.56
C TYR A 59 -0.98 1.78 22.30
N GLN A 60 -1.24 3.08 22.37
CA GLN A 60 -1.64 3.89 21.21
C GLN A 60 -0.90 5.22 21.23
N TRP A 61 -0.35 5.57 20.07
CA TRP A 61 0.21 6.88 19.80
C TRP A 61 -0.43 7.48 18.56
N SER A 62 -0.57 8.81 18.55
CA SER A 62 -0.98 9.55 17.35
C SER A 62 -0.52 11.00 17.43
N GLU A 63 -0.13 11.57 16.27
CA GLU A 63 0.42 12.93 16.16
C GLU A 63 0.03 13.57 14.82
N GLY A 64 -0.05 14.92 14.82
CA GLY A 64 -0.22 15.73 13.63
C GLY A 64 1.05 16.50 13.31
N PHE A 65 1.30 16.77 12.02
CA PHE A 65 2.47 17.48 11.51
C PHE A 65 2.03 18.49 10.45
N GLY A 66 2.61 19.69 10.47
CA GLY A 66 2.29 20.74 9.52
C GLY A 66 0.88 21.31 9.72
N TYR A 67 0.21 21.70 8.65
CA TYR A 67 -1.02 22.49 8.69
C TYR A 67 -2.21 21.76 8.04
N ALA A 68 -3.33 21.72 8.75
CA ALA A 68 -4.62 21.30 8.25
C ALA A 68 -5.21 22.33 7.28
N ASP A 69 -4.88 23.61 7.49
CA ASP A 69 -5.26 24.75 6.65
C ASP A 69 -4.09 25.73 6.59
N LEU A 70 -3.47 25.86 5.41
CA LEU A 70 -2.35 26.80 5.18
C LEU A 70 -2.78 28.27 5.12
N GLU A 71 -4.03 28.52 4.73
CA GLU A 71 -4.51 29.91 4.57
C GLU A 71 -4.74 30.58 5.92
N ASN A 72 -5.09 29.80 6.94
CA ASN A 72 -5.42 30.27 8.28
C ASN A 72 -4.45 29.77 9.36
N ASP A 73 -3.30 29.22 8.98
CA ASP A 73 -2.26 28.69 9.89
C ASP A 73 -2.81 27.69 10.93
N VAL A 74 -3.79 26.86 10.53
CA VAL A 74 -4.37 25.85 11.43
C VAL A 74 -3.51 24.59 11.42
N GLU A 75 -2.89 24.28 12.54
CA GLU A 75 -2.04 23.09 12.68
C GLU A 75 -2.83 21.77 12.50
N ALA A 76 -2.19 20.79 11.86
CA ALA A 76 -2.72 19.44 11.82
C ALA A 76 -2.52 18.73 13.17
N THR A 77 -3.54 18.04 13.64
CA THR A 77 -3.57 17.31 14.90
C THR A 77 -4.03 15.87 14.67
N PRO A 78 -3.93 14.95 15.64
CA PRO A 78 -4.54 13.62 15.55
C PRO A 78 -6.05 13.64 15.29
N HIS A 79 -6.71 14.75 15.64
CA HIS A 79 -8.15 14.97 15.48
C HIS A 79 -8.51 15.74 14.19
N THR A 80 -7.54 16.05 13.35
CA THR A 80 -7.82 16.66 12.03
C THR A 80 -8.63 15.68 11.19
N ALA A 81 -9.74 16.16 10.64
CA ALA A 81 -10.69 15.35 9.88
C ALA A 81 -10.37 15.40 8.38
N TYR A 82 -9.92 14.29 7.83
CA TYR A 82 -9.62 14.11 6.40
C TYR A 82 -10.69 13.30 5.69
N ARG A 83 -10.88 13.51 4.39
CA ARG A 83 -11.62 12.59 3.54
C ARG A 83 -10.94 11.22 3.57
N LEU A 84 -11.70 10.15 3.83
CA LEU A 84 -11.14 8.80 3.86
C LEU A 84 -10.98 8.17 2.48
N ALA A 85 -11.66 8.72 1.49
CA ALA A 85 -11.68 8.15 0.15
C ALA A 85 -11.97 6.64 0.21
N SER A 86 -11.22 5.82 -0.52
CA SER A 86 -11.51 4.38 -0.65
C SER A 86 -11.43 3.56 0.65
N ASN A 87 -10.91 4.11 1.75
CA ASN A 87 -11.04 3.44 3.06
C ASN A 87 -12.52 3.28 3.48
N THR A 88 -13.43 4.11 2.96
CA THR A 88 -14.89 3.96 3.11
C THR A 88 -15.38 2.56 2.69
N LYS A 89 -14.74 1.95 1.69
CA LYS A 89 -15.15 0.63 1.18
C LYS A 89 -15.15 -0.46 2.25
N SER A 90 -14.19 -0.41 3.16
CA SER A 90 -14.14 -1.37 4.26
C SER A 90 -15.36 -1.27 5.18
N MET A 91 -15.84 -0.04 5.44
CA MET A 91 -17.04 0.19 6.24
C MET A 91 -18.32 -0.24 5.50
N THR A 92 -18.37 -0.03 4.18
CA THR A 92 -19.48 -0.51 3.33
C THR A 92 -19.57 -2.04 3.34
N ALA A 93 -18.43 -2.72 3.21
CA ALA A 93 -18.37 -4.18 3.27
C ALA A 93 -18.75 -4.71 4.66
N LEU A 94 -18.32 -4.03 5.73
CA LEU A 94 -18.73 -4.33 7.10
C LEU A 94 -20.25 -4.25 7.27
N ALA A 95 -20.87 -3.17 6.79
CA ALA A 95 -22.33 -2.98 6.84
C ALA A 95 -23.09 -4.10 6.13
N ILE A 96 -22.63 -4.53 4.95
CA ILE A 96 -23.20 -5.67 4.22
C ILE A 96 -23.13 -6.96 5.06
N LEU A 97 -21.98 -7.22 5.68
CA LEU A 97 -21.80 -8.43 6.48
C LEU A 97 -22.60 -8.41 7.80
N GLN A 98 -22.79 -7.23 8.40
CA GLN A 98 -23.72 -7.07 9.55
C GLN A 98 -25.14 -7.39 9.15
N LEU A 99 -25.61 -6.89 8.00
CA LEU A 99 -26.95 -7.20 7.48
C LEU A 99 -27.11 -8.68 7.15
N GLN A 100 -26.07 -9.36 6.71
CA GLN A 100 -26.07 -10.81 6.55
C GLN A 100 -26.18 -11.53 7.89
N GLU A 101 -25.45 -11.11 8.93
CA GLU A 101 -25.56 -11.69 10.28
C GLU A 101 -26.96 -11.48 10.88
N GLU A 102 -27.59 -10.33 10.58
CA GLU A 102 -28.97 -10.03 10.95
C GLU A 102 -30.02 -10.79 10.10
N GLY A 103 -29.61 -11.54 9.09
CA GLY A 103 -30.50 -12.29 8.19
C GLY A 103 -31.31 -11.39 7.24
N LYS A 104 -30.95 -10.12 7.09
CA LYS A 104 -31.63 -9.14 6.22
C LYS A 104 -31.22 -9.24 4.75
N LEU A 105 -30.07 -9.82 4.49
CA LEU A 105 -29.60 -10.12 3.15
C LEU A 105 -28.74 -11.41 3.13
N ASN A 106 -28.53 -11.94 1.91
CA ASN A 106 -27.52 -12.97 1.65
C ASN A 106 -26.56 -12.40 0.60
N ILE A 107 -25.25 -12.42 0.87
CA ILE A 107 -24.25 -11.89 -0.07
C ILE A 107 -24.20 -12.65 -1.40
N ASP A 108 -24.79 -13.84 -1.48
CA ASP A 108 -24.90 -14.61 -2.72
C ASP A 108 -26.18 -14.28 -3.53
N ASP A 109 -27.06 -13.40 -2.98
CA ASP A 109 -28.20 -12.89 -3.71
C ASP A 109 -27.76 -11.90 -4.82
N PRO A 110 -28.52 -11.81 -5.91
CA PRO A 110 -28.34 -10.76 -6.90
C PRO A 110 -28.55 -9.36 -6.29
N VAL A 111 -27.70 -8.40 -6.64
CA VAL A 111 -27.82 -7.00 -6.17
C VAL A 111 -29.18 -6.40 -6.46
N LYS A 112 -29.81 -6.81 -7.58
CA LYS A 112 -31.11 -6.33 -8.02
C LYS A 112 -32.25 -6.65 -7.05
N ARG A 113 -32.09 -7.65 -6.19
CA ARG A 113 -33.07 -7.97 -5.14
C ARG A 113 -33.26 -6.82 -4.16
N TYR A 114 -32.20 -6.10 -3.86
CA TYR A 114 -32.19 -4.99 -2.88
C TYR A 114 -32.19 -3.61 -3.55
N VAL A 115 -31.80 -3.55 -4.83
CA VAL A 115 -31.78 -2.32 -5.65
C VAL A 115 -32.59 -2.56 -6.94
N PRO A 116 -33.93 -2.70 -6.84
CA PRO A 116 -34.78 -3.09 -7.98
C PRO A 116 -34.79 -2.05 -9.12
N TYR A 117 -34.44 -0.79 -8.81
CA TYR A 117 -34.33 0.29 -9.79
C TYR A 117 -33.00 0.32 -10.55
N PHE A 118 -31.99 -0.45 -10.15
CA PHE A 118 -30.74 -0.60 -10.92
C PHE A 118 -31.05 -1.38 -12.21
N PRO A 119 -30.61 -0.93 -13.41
CA PRO A 119 -30.98 -1.58 -14.66
C PRO A 119 -30.44 -3.02 -14.73
N ARG A 120 -31.18 -3.86 -15.46
CA ARG A 120 -30.74 -5.24 -15.70
C ARG A 120 -29.51 -5.24 -16.62
N LYS A 121 -28.45 -5.90 -16.17
CA LYS A 121 -27.25 -6.13 -16.98
C LYS A 121 -27.35 -7.45 -17.73
N LYS A 122 -26.41 -7.67 -18.64
CA LYS A 122 -26.33 -8.91 -19.44
C LYS A 122 -26.27 -10.18 -18.58
N TRP A 123 -25.68 -10.10 -17.39
CA TRP A 123 -25.59 -11.18 -16.41
C TRP A 123 -26.06 -10.71 -15.04
N ASP A 124 -26.56 -11.62 -14.24
CA ASP A 124 -26.83 -11.35 -12.83
C ASP A 124 -25.50 -11.19 -12.06
N ILE A 125 -25.48 -10.23 -11.13
CA ILE A 125 -24.31 -9.87 -10.35
C ILE A 125 -24.66 -10.07 -8.87
N THR A 126 -23.89 -10.90 -8.15
CA THR A 126 -24.11 -11.12 -6.72
C THR A 126 -23.42 -10.03 -5.89
N ILE A 127 -23.94 -9.77 -4.69
CA ILE A 127 -23.35 -8.84 -3.72
C ILE A 127 -21.89 -9.25 -3.45
N ARG A 128 -21.61 -10.54 -3.21
CA ARG A 128 -20.27 -11.09 -3.01
C ARG A 128 -19.31 -10.73 -4.14
N GLN A 129 -19.73 -10.87 -5.39
CA GLN A 129 -18.90 -10.55 -6.55
C GLN A 129 -18.56 -9.05 -6.61
N VAL A 130 -19.50 -8.19 -6.25
CA VAL A 130 -19.25 -6.74 -6.20
C VAL A 130 -18.29 -6.39 -5.06
N MET A 131 -18.48 -6.97 -3.86
CA MET A 131 -17.60 -6.75 -2.71
C MET A 131 -16.13 -7.11 -2.99
N GLY A 132 -15.89 -8.15 -3.80
CA GLY A 132 -14.56 -8.63 -4.17
C GLY A 132 -14.02 -8.06 -5.48
N HIS A 133 -14.69 -7.08 -6.08
CA HIS A 133 -14.29 -6.49 -7.37
C HIS A 133 -14.21 -7.48 -8.54
N ILE A 134 -15.00 -8.54 -8.48
CA ILE A 134 -15.17 -9.52 -9.58
C ILE A 134 -16.59 -9.50 -10.17
N GLY A 135 -17.34 -8.42 -9.94
CA GLY A 135 -18.70 -8.23 -10.45
C GLY A 135 -18.76 -7.73 -11.89
N GLY A 136 -17.65 -7.39 -12.51
CA GLY A 136 -17.59 -6.85 -13.88
C GLY A 136 -18.11 -5.41 -14.00
N ILE A 137 -18.35 -4.70 -12.91
CA ILE A 137 -18.76 -3.29 -12.93
C ILE A 137 -17.53 -2.43 -13.20
N SER A 138 -17.61 -1.51 -14.20
CA SER A 138 -16.52 -0.60 -14.55
C SER A 138 -16.12 0.30 -13.38
N HIS A 139 -14.90 0.80 -13.41
CA HIS A 139 -14.46 1.96 -12.64
C HIS A 139 -14.80 3.24 -13.43
N TYR A 140 -14.30 4.40 -13.02
CA TYR A 140 -14.41 5.64 -13.79
C TYR A 140 -13.90 5.40 -15.23
N GLN A 141 -14.69 5.82 -16.22
CA GLN A 141 -14.29 5.76 -17.64
C GLN A 141 -13.60 7.06 -18.04
N ASP A 142 -14.12 8.17 -17.54
CA ASP A 142 -13.52 9.49 -17.62
C ASP A 142 -13.43 10.09 -16.22
N TYR A 143 -12.20 10.12 -15.67
CA TYR A 143 -12.01 10.62 -14.30
C TYR A 143 -12.17 12.14 -14.21
N GLU A 144 -11.86 12.88 -15.26
CA GLU A 144 -12.00 14.35 -15.29
C GLU A 144 -13.46 14.77 -15.21
N GLU A 145 -14.36 14.06 -15.88
CA GLU A 145 -15.80 14.32 -15.80
C GLU A 145 -16.43 13.67 -14.56
N GLU A 146 -16.22 12.38 -14.37
CA GLU A 146 -16.90 11.57 -13.35
C GLU A 146 -16.31 11.74 -11.95
N GLY A 147 -15.02 12.06 -11.87
CA GLY A 147 -14.28 12.28 -10.64
C GLY A 147 -14.46 13.67 -10.04
N TYR A 148 -14.80 14.70 -10.84
CA TYR A 148 -14.89 16.10 -10.41
C TYR A 148 -16.31 16.64 -10.34
N ILE A 149 -17.30 15.80 -10.08
CA ILE A 149 -18.71 16.21 -9.93
C ILE A 149 -18.86 17.19 -8.77
N LYS A 150 -19.37 18.38 -9.04
CA LYS A 150 -19.53 19.48 -8.07
C LYS A 150 -20.93 19.54 -7.44
N THR A 151 -21.91 18.89 -8.06
CA THR A 151 -23.31 18.89 -7.60
C THR A 151 -23.61 17.71 -6.68
N HIS A 152 -24.46 17.93 -5.67
CA HIS A 152 -24.92 16.85 -4.79
C HIS A 152 -25.65 15.76 -5.57
N LYS A 153 -25.33 14.50 -5.28
CA LYS A 153 -26.00 13.31 -5.80
C LYS A 153 -26.60 12.50 -4.65
N GLY A 154 -27.89 12.27 -4.64
CA GLY A 154 -28.45 11.23 -3.77
C GLY A 154 -28.07 9.85 -4.29
N THR A 155 -28.42 8.79 -3.56
CA THR A 155 -28.07 7.41 -3.88
C THR A 155 -28.42 7.04 -5.33
N ARG A 156 -29.66 7.32 -5.77
CA ARG A 156 -30.07 7.07 -7.17
C ARG A 156 -29.27 7.89 -8.17
N GLY A 157 -29.01 9.16 -7.87
CA GLY A 157 -28.21 10.04 -8.74
C GLY A 157 -26.75 9.60 -8.86
N SER A 158 -26.17 9.00 -7.81
CA SER A 158 -24.82 8.44 -7.87
C SER A 158 -24.76 7.15 -8.68
N LEU A 159 -25.82 6.33 -8.68
CA LEU A 159 -25.91 5.14 -9.53
C LEU A 159 -26.17 5.52 -10.99
N ALA A 160 -26.94 6.58 -11.26
CA ALA A 160 -27.24 7.05 -12.61
C ALA A 160 -26.01 7.52 -13.41
N ILE A 161 -24.87 7.74 -12.75
CA ILE A 161 -23.59 8.05 -13.44
C ILE A 161 -23.13 6.87 -14.30
N PHE A 162 -23.33 5.64 -13.83
CA PHE A 162 -22.79 4.42 -14.44
C PHE A 162 -23.84 3.33 -14.74
N ASP A 163 -25.09 3.56 -14.42
CA ASP A 163 -26.15 2.55 -14.60
C ASP A 163 -26.38 2.19 -16.07
N GLY A 164 -26.02 3.08 -17.01
CA GLY A 164 -26.01 2.82 -18.44
C GLY A 164 -24.77 2.06 -18.95
N PHE A 165 -23.68 1.95 -18.16
CA PHE A 165 -22.45 1.33 -18.62
C PHE A 165 -22.58 -0.20 -18.72
N GLU A 166 -22.00 -0.77 -19.77
CA GLU A 166 -21.89 -2.22 -19.90
C GLU A 166 -20.92 -2.81 -18.88
N LEU A 167 -21.08 -4.08 -18.59
CA LEU A 167 -20.10 -4.80 -17.76
C LEU A 167 -18.80 -4.99 -18.54
N VAL A 168 -17.67 -4.67 -17.92
CA VAL A 168 -16.32 -4.82 -18.52
C VAL A 168 -15.87 -6.28 -18.61
N ALA A 169 -16.47 -7.16 -17.80
CA ALA A 169 -16.19 -8.60 -17.79
C ALA A 169 -17.44 -9.37 -17.32
N ARG A 170 -17.48 -10.67 -17.61
CA ARG A 170 -18.49 -11.55 -17.01
C ARG A 170 -18.25 -11.66 -15.50
N PRO A 171 -19.30 -11.51 -14.66
CA PRO A 171 -19.16 -11.65 -13.22
C PRO A 171 -18.45 -12.95 -12.81
N GLY A 172 -17.43 -12.83 -11.96
CA GLY A 172 -16.62 -13.93 -11.47
C GLY A 172 -15.39 -14.26 -12.33
N THR A 173 -15.19 -13.67 -13.51
CA THR A 173 -14.09 -14.09 -14.41
C THR A 173 -12.84 -13.23 -14.29
N GLU A 174 -12.98 -11.94 -13.94
CA GLU A 174 -11.86 -11.00 -13.89
C GLU A 174 -11.96 -10.10 -12.67
N TYR A 175 -10.81 -9.69 -12.16
CA TYR A 175 -10.69 -8.67 -11.13
C TYR A 175 -10.67 -7.29 -11.77
N ASN A 176 -11.69 -6.47 -11.45
CA ASN A 176 -11.81 -5.08 -11.89
C ASN A 176 -12.16 -4.21 -10.71
N TYR A 177 -11.19 -3.52 -10.12
CA TYR A 177 -11.43 -2.59 -9.02
C TYR A 177 -12.44 -1.53 -9.44
N SER A 178 -13.52 -1.35 -8.67
CA SER A 178 -14.61 -0.45 -9.03
C SER A 178 -15.14 0.34 -7.84
N SER A 179 -15.06 1.67 -7.91
CA SER A 179 -15.76 2.55 -6.98
C SER A 179 -17.28 2.54 -7.24
N TYR A 180 -17.70 2.40 -8.49
CA TYR A 180 -19.12 2.29 -8.83
C TYR A 180 -19.77 1.03 -8.24
N GLY A 181 -19.04 -0.10 -8.23
CA GLY A 181 -19.51 -1.30 -7.55
C GLY A 181 -19.79 -1.04 -6.07
N TYR A 182 -18.96 -0.27 -5.39
CA TYR A 182 -19.19 0.06 -3.98
C TYR A 182 -20.30 1.09 -3.75
N ASN A 183 -20.56 1.98 -4.70
CA ASN A 183 -21.78 2.81 -4.65
C ASN A 183 -23.04 1.94 -4.77
N LEU A 184 -23.02 0.93 -5.65
CA LEU A 184 -24.12 -0.04 -5.74
C LEU A 184 -24.30 -0.83 -4.43
N LEU A 185 -23.19 -1.21 -3.74
CA LEU A 185 -23.27 -1.84 -2.42
C LEU A 185 -23.87 -0.90 -1.36
N GLY A 186 -23.59 0.40 -1.42
CA GLY A 186 -24.26 1.39 -0.56
C GLY A 186 -25.77 1.40 -0.74
N ALA A 187 -26.23 1.34 -1.99
CA ALA A 187 -27.66 1.21 -2.30
C ALA A 187 -28.23 -0.14 -1.81
N VAL A 188 -27.45 -1.24 -1.84
CA VAL A 188 -27.85 -2.53 -1.25
C VAL A 188 -28.02 -2.39 0.26
N VAL A 189 -27.12 -1.70 0.95
CA VAL A 189 -27.26 -1.42 2.41
C VAL A 189 -28.57 -0.68 2.68
N GLU A 190 -28.86 0.39 1.91
CA GLU A 190 -30.12 1.15 2.08
C GLU A 190 -31.35 0.28 1.83
N GLY A 191 -31.34 -0.51 0.75
CA GLY A 191 -32.47 -1.41 0.40
C GLY A 191 -32.70 -2.51 1.44
N ALA A 192 -31.66 -3.11 1.99
CA ALA A 192 -31.76 -4.18 2.99
C ALA A 192 -32.07 -3.65 4.40
N ALA A 193 -31.52 -2.49 4.77
CA ALA A 193 -31.71 -1.88 6.08
C ALA A 193 -32.96 -1.01 6.16
N ASN A 194 -33.53 -0.59 5.03
CA ASN A 194 -34.57 0.43 4.93
C ASN A 194 -34.19 1.72 5.68
N LYS A 195 -32.93 2.17 5.52
CA LYS A 195 -32.34 3.30 6.23
C LYS A 195 -31.28 3.95 5.32
N PRO A 196 -31.11 5.30 5.36
CA PRO A 196 -30.00 5.96 4.66
C PRO A 196 -28.64 5.37 5.04
N PHE A 197 -27.74 5.24 4.06
CA PHE A 197 -26.44 4.62 4.22
C PHE A 197 -25.63 5.23 5.38
N GLY A 198 -25.50 6.57 5.43
CA GLY A 198 -24.76 7.25 6.48
C GLY A 198 -25.34 7.07 7.89
N ASP A 199 -26.69 6.98 8.01
CA ASP A 199 -27.34 6.72 9.29
C ASP A 199 -27.11 5.28 9.75
N TYR A 200 -27.08 4.32 8.81
CA TYR A 200 -26.72 2.93 9.13
C TYR A 200 -25.28 2.83 9.65
N LEU A 201 -24.30 3.46 8.95
CA LEU A 201 -22.91 3.44 9.38
C LEU A 201 -22.74 4.06 10.76
N ARG A 202 -23.38 5.20 11.01
CA ARG A 202 -23.32 5.88 12.31
C ARG A 202 -23.83 4.98 13.42
N GLU A 203 -25.03 4.44 13.31
CA GLU A 203 -25.69 3.63 14.36
C GLU A 203 -24.99 2.29 14.58
N LYS A 204 -24.51 1.63 13.51
CA LYS A 204 -24.04 0.25 13.57
C LYS A 204 -22.53 0.10 13.62
N ILE A 205 -21.80 1.16 13.28
CA ILE A 205 -20.33 1.11 13.22
C ILE A 205 -19.71 2.22 14.07
N TRP A 206 -20.05 3.49 13.79
CA TRP A 206 -19.32 4.61 14.37
C TRP A 206 -19.62 4.78 15.88
N GLU A 207 -20.89 4.85 16.26
CA GLU A 207 -21.31 4.96 17.66
C GLU A 207 -20.82 3.77 18.52
N PRO A 208 -20.96 2.48 18.09
CA PRO A 208 -20.44 1.34 18.85
C PRO A 208 -18.92 1.29 19.03
N LEU A 209 -18.17 2.04 18.21
CA LEU A 209 -16.71 2.12 18.23
C LEU A 209 -16.19 3.46 18.78
N ASP A 210 -17.04 4.32 19.32
CA ASP A 210 -16.72 5.65 19.82
C ASP A 210 -16.01 6.53 18.74
N MET A 211 -16.41 6.36 17.47
CA MET A 211 -15.88 7.13 16.32
C MET A 211 -16.60 8.47 16.19
N ASP A 212 -16.52 9.30 17.21
CA ASP A 212 -17.27 10.56 17.34
C ASP A 212 -16.89 11.62 16.31
N ASN A 213 -15.73 11.46 15.67
CA ASN A 213 -15.19 12.36 14.64
C ASN A 213 -15.21 11.72 13.26
N THR A 214 -16.25 10.93 12.97
CA THR A 214 -16.46 10.28 11.68
C THR A 214 -17.84 10.62 11.13
N TRP A 215 -17.90 11.03 9.86
CA TRP A 215 -19.12 11.50 9.20
C TRP A 215 -19.16 11.10 7.72
N MET A 216 -20.37 11.16 7.13
CA MET A 216 -20.46 11.37 5.68
C MET A 216 -19.93 12.78 5.37
N ASP A 217 -19.09 12.91 4.35
CA ASP A 217 -18.51 14.21 3.96
C ASP A 217 -19.54 15.06 3.23
N ASP A 218 -20.30 15.83 3.99
CA ASP A 218 -21.29 16.79 3.49
C ASP A 218 -20.66 18.20 3.51
N PRO A 219 -20.59 18.90 2.36
CA PRO A 219 -20.05 20.26 2.31
C PRO A 219 -20.88 21.29 3.09
N HIS A 220 -22.16 21.00 3.35
CA HIS A 220 -23.05 21.88 4.12
C HIS A 220 -23.00 21.63 5.62
N ARG A 221 -22.37 20.55 6.06
CA ARG A 221 -22.21 20.23 7.48
C ARG A 221 -21.00 20.94 8.07
N ILE A 222 -21.19 21.54 9.25
CA ILE A 222 -20.05 22.01 10.05
C ILE A 222 -19.37 20.77 10.67
N ILE A 223 -18.18 20.44 10.16
CA ILE A 223 -17.36 19.33 10.67
C ILE A 223 -16.17 19.95 11.39
N PRO A 224 -16.03 19.72 12.70
CA PRO A 224 -14.89 20.21 13.46
C PRO A 224 -13.56 19.70 12.89
N HIS A 225 -12.53 20.53 12.96
CA HIS A 225 -11.17 20.19 12.52
C HIS A 225 -11.07 19.70 11.07
N ARG A 226 -11.96 20.12 10.20
CA ARG A 226 -11.95 19.78 8.77
C ARG A 226 -10.65 20.28 8.13
N ALA A 227 -9.88 19.37 7.54
CA ALA A 227 -8.72 19.74 6.74
C ALA A 227 -9.14 20.38 5.41
N ASP A 228 -8.43 21.39 4.98
CA ASP A 228 -8.40 21.87 3.59
C ASP A 228 -7.48 20.99 2.75
N GLY A 229 -7.78 20.85 1.47
CA GLY A 229 -7.03 20.01 0.55
C GLY A 229 -6.18 20.80 -0.41
N TYR A 230 -5.04 20.19 -0.78
CA TYR A 230 -4.04 20.81 -1.65
C TYR A 230 -3.59 19.85 -2.76
N ARG A 231 -3.11 20.40 -3.84
CA ARG A 231 -2.46 19.69 -4.93
C ARG A 231 -1.17 20.39 -5.33
N LEU A 232 -0.19 19.64 -5.75
CA LEU A 232 1.05 20.17 -6.29
C LEU A 232 0.87 20.36 -7.80
N VAL A 233 1.01 21.61 -8.25
CA VAL A 233 0.92 21.96 -9.67
C VAL A 233 2.23 22.66 -10.04
N PHE A 234 3.08 21.99 -10.80
CA PHE A 234 4.38 22.52 -11.25
C PHE A 234 5.25 23.05 -10.11
N GLY A 235 5.36 22.28 -9.03
CA GLY A 235 6.14 22.66 -7.86
C GLY A 235 5.49 23.70 -6.94
N GLU A 236 4.31 24.21 -7.28
CA GLU A 236 3.55 25.13 -6.43
C GLU A 236 2.35 24.43 -5.79
N LEU A 237 2.19 24.65 -4.49
CA LEU A 237 0.98 24.20 -3.80
C LEU A 237 -0.21 25.06 -4.23
N LYS A 238 -1.25 24.44 -4.70
CA LYS A 238 -2.54 25.04 -5.01
C LYS A 238 -3.62 24.37 -4.14
N LYS A 239 -4.71 25.10 -3.89
CA LYS A 239 -5.88 24.50 -3.26
C LYS A 239 -6.49 23.44 -4.19
N SER A 240 -6.92 22.32 -3.64
CA SER A 240 -7.65 21.29 -4.39
C SER A 240 -8.94 21.84 -4.97
N GLU A 241 -9.36 21.32 -6.10
CA GLU A 241 -10.67 21.67 -6.64
C GLU A 241 -11.79 21.13 -5.76
N PHE A 242 -12.85 21.91 -5.65
CA PHE A 242 -14.04 21.46 -4.95
C PHE A 242 -14.69 20.28 -5.67
N VAL A 243 -14.92 19.21 -4.94
CA VAL A 243 -15.66 18.01 -5.40
C VAL A 243 -16.72 17.63 -4.38
N ASN A 244 -17.93 17.37 -4.84
CA ASN A 244 -18.98 16.86 -3.98
C ASN A 244 -18.94 15.32 -3.97
N VAL A 245 -18.37 14.74 -2.90
CA VAL A 245 -18.14 13.29 -2.79
C VAL A 245 -19.41 12.45 -2.57
N SER A 246 -20.59 13.07 -2.52
CA SER A 246 -21.86 12.34 -2.55
C SER A 246 -22.03 11.49 -3.82
N SER A 247 -21.36 11.84 -4.94
CA SER A 247 -21.27 11.04 -6.15
C SER A 247 -20.62 9.68 -5.95
N ARG A 248 -19.84 9.51 -4.87
CA ARG A 248 -19.11 8.28 -4.47
C ARG A 248 -19.33 7.90 -3.01
N PHE A 249 -20.55 8.15 -2.50
CA PHE A 249 -20.91 8.12 -1.08
C PHE A 249 -20.44 6.86 -0.34
N ALA A 250 -20.65 5.67 -0.89
CA ALA A 250 -20.29 4.40 -0.26
C ALA A 250 -18.91 3.85 -0.71
N ALA A 251 -18.33 4.45 -1.74
CA ALA A 251 -16.99 4.08 -2.22
C ALA A 251 -15.87 4.95 -1.63
N GLY A 252 -16.22 6.20 -1.21
CA GLY A 252 -15.22 7.18 -0.82
C GLY A 252 -15.78 8.42 -0.11
N GLY A 253 -17.04 8.40 0.34
CA GLY A 253 -17.76 9.57 0.83
C GLY A 253 -17.70 9.82 2.33
N THR A 254 -16.83 9.15 3.08
CA THR A 254 -16.65 9.39 4.51
C THR A 254 -15.47 10.32 4.81
N ARG A 255 -15.54 11.01 5.93
CA ARG A 255 -14.49 11.85 6.53
C ARG A 255 -14.26 11.41 7.97
N SER A 256 -13.00 11.35 8.41
CA SER A 256 -12.65 10.87 9.74
C SER A 256 -11.27 11.35 10.18
N THR A 257 -10.88 11.01 11.40
CA THR A 257 -9.57 11.26 12.01
C THR A 257 -8.74 9.98 12.09
N VAL A 258 -7.42 10.09 12.24
CA VAL A 258 -6.57 8.90 12.45
C VAL A 258 -6.89 8.18 13.75
N VAL A 259 -7.34 8.90 14.78
CA VAL A 259 -7.79 8.33 16.05
C VAL A 259 -8.99 7.41 15.84
N ASP A 260 -10.01 7.87 15.12
CA ASP A 260 -11.21 7.07 14.82
C ASP A 260 -10.90 5.91 13.87
N MET A 261 -9.99 6.11 12.90
CA MET A 261 -9.50 5.02 12.04
C MET A 261 -8.84 3.91 12.87
N LEU A 262 -8.07 4.26 13.91
CA LEU A 262 -7.47 3.27 14.82
C LEU A 262 -8.53 2.59 15.69
N ARG A 263 -9.54 3.30 16.17
CA ARG A 263 -10.71 2.73 16.88
C ARG A 263 -11.46 1.72 16.00
N TYR A 264 -11.67 2.05 14.73
CA TYR A 264 -12.24 1.15 13.73
C TYR A 264 -11.41 -0.12 13.54
N ALA A 265 -10.10 0.04 13.35
CA ALA A 265 -9.18 -1.09 13.20
C ALA A 265 -9.20 -2.00 14.43
N ARG A 266 -9.14 -1.41 15.62
CA ARG A 266 -9.17 -2.12 16.91
C ARG A 266 -10.51 -2.82 17.13
N GLY A 267 -11.63 -2.11 16.85
CA GLY A 267 -12.97 -2.69 17.00
C GLY A 267 -13.22 -3.91 16.12
N LEU A 268 -12.64 -3.95 14.90
CA LEU A 268 -12.63 -5.15 14.06
C LEU A 268 -11.78 -6.29 14.65
N ASN A 269 -10.60 -5.99 15.20
CA ASN A 269 -9.74 -7.00 15.84
C ASN A 269 -10.40 -7.59 17.09
N GLU A 270 -11.04 -6.75 17.89
CA GLU A 270 -11.78 -7.13 19.10
C GLU A 270 -13.18 -7.72 18.84
N GLN A 271 -13.61 -7.77 17.58
CA GLN A 271 -14.91 -8.32 17.16
C GLN A 271 -16.12 -7.56 17.76
N LYS A 272 -15.99 -6.26 17.99
CA LYS A 272 -17.05 -5.44 18.61
C LYS A 272 -18.25 -5.22 17.67
N VAL A 273 -18.01 -5.16 16.37
CA VAL A 273 -19.03 -4.78 15.37
C VAL A 273 -19.28 -5.86 14.32
N LEU A 274 -18.53 -6.94 14.34
CA LEU A 274 -18.66 -8.06 13.42
C LEU A 274 -18.16 -9.36 14.06
N SER A 275 -18.82 -10.48 13.84
CA SER A 275 -18.39 -11.77 14.37
C SER A 275 -17.04 -12.19 13.80
N LYS A 276 -16.34 -13.04 14.53
CA LYS A 276 -15.06 -13.62 14.07
C LYS A 276 -15.19 -14.35 12.73
N GLN A 277 -16.35 -15.00 12.49
CA GLN A 277 -16.61 -15.70 11.24
C GLN A 277 -16.73 -14.72 10.07
N SER A 278 -17.52 -13.66 10.21
CA SER A 278 -17.71 -12.65 9.16
C SER A 278 -16.45 -11.80 8.95
N THR A 279 -15.70 -11.48 10.03
CA THR A 279 -14.40 -10.81 9.90
C THR A 279 -13.42 -11.66 9.08
N ARG A 280 -13.38 -12.97 9.33
CA ARG A 280 -12.54 -13.89 8.52
C ARG A 280 -13.01 -13.97 7.07
N MET A 281 -14.33 -13.95 6.82
CA MET A 281 -14.88 -13.90 5.48
C MET A 281 -14.50 -12.61 4.76
N MET A 282 -14.63 -11.47 5.43
CA MET A 282 -14.25 -10.15 4.96
C MET A 282 -12.79 -10.07 4.51
N GLU A 283 -11.90 -10.71 5.26
CA GLU A 283 -10.45 -10.73 5.04
C GLU A 283 -9.97 -11.97 4.24
N THR A 284 -10.88 -12.74 3.65
CA THR A 284 -10.53 -13.84 2.74
C THR A 284 -10.51 -13.30 1.32
N THR A 285 -9.38 -13.49 0.62
CA THR A 285 -9.26 -13.07 -0.78
C THR A 285 -10.24 -13.79 -1.68
N MET A 286 -10.78 -13.05 -2.64
CA MET A 286 -11.62 -13.61 -3.69
C MET A 286 -10.75 -14.27 -4.76
N ASN A 287 -11.32 -15.26 -5.43
CA ASN A 287 -10.71 -15.88 -6.60
C ASN A 287 -11.63 -15.73 -7.79
N THR A 288 -11.06 -15.57 -8.97
CA THR A 288 -11.76 -15.64 -10.25
C THR A 288 -12.17 -17.09 -10.58
N ALA A 289 -13.02 -17.27 -11.57
CA ALA A 289 -13.55 -18.60 -11.93
C ALA A 289 -12.47 -19.59 -12.39
N ASP A 290 -11.36 -19.10 -12.93
CA ASP A 290 -10.17 -19.90 -13.28
C ASP A 290 -9.26 -20.18 -12.08
N GLY A 291 -9.63 -19.66 -10.89
CA GLY A 291 -8.90 -19.87 -9.63
C GLY A 291 -7.80 -18.85 -9.35
N MET A 292 -7.62 -17.82 -10.18
CA MET A 292 -6.65 -16.76 -9.91
C MET A 292 -7.06 -15.94 -8.69
N ARG A 293 -6.08 -15.63 -7.85
CA ARG A 293 -6.26 -14.82 -6.65
C ARG A 293 -6.31 -13.33 -7.01
N THR A 294 -7.19 -12.60 -6.33
CA THR A 294 -7.35 -11.15 -6.55
C THR A 294 -6.56 -10.28 -5.57
N ASP A 295 -5.96 -10.86 -4.53
CA ASP A 295 -5.35 -10.15 -3.38
C ASP A 295 -6.29 -9.12 -2.74
N TYR A 296 -7.58 -9.29 -2.95
CA TYR A 296 -8.64 -8.46 -2.39
C TYR A 296 -9.72 -9.35 -1.75
N GLY A 297 -10.08 -9.03 -0.51
CA GLY A 297 -11.21 -9.63 0.19
C GLY A 297 -12.49 -8.83 -0.05
N MET A 298 -13.19 -8.48 1.01
CA MET A 298 -14.37 -7.61 0.96
C MET A 298 -14.03 -6.27 1.62
N GLY A 299 -13.68 -5.27 0.79
CA GLY A 299 -13.27 -3.94 1.26
C GLY A 299 -11.82 -3.83 1.76
N TRP A 300 -11.00 -4.85 1.58
CA TRP A 300 -9.61 -4.89 2.01
C TRP A 300 -8.70 -5.52 0.99
N HIS A 301 -7.54 -4.92 0.74
CA HIS A 301 -6.40 -5.61 0.16
C HIS A 301 -5.80 -6.53 1.21
N ILE A 302 -5.43 -7.74 0.79
CA ILE A 302 -4.85 -8.78 1.67
C ILE A 302 -3.48 -9.15 1.13
N ALA A 303 -2.44 -8.77 1.86
CA ALA A 303 -1.06 -9.05 1.49
C ALA A 303 -0.24 -9.38 2.74
N PRO A 304 0.33 -10.59 2.86
CA PRO A 304 1.23 -10.90 3.95
C PRO A 304 2.50 -10.04 3.91
N VAL A 305 3.00 -9.68 5.08
CA VAL A 305 4.27 -8.96 5.26
C VAL A 305 5.11 -9.70 6.29
N ASN A 306 6.28 -10.17 5.91
CA ASN A 306 7.20 -10.94 6.78
C ASN A 306 6.56 -12.12 7.52
N GLY A 307 5.59 -12.79 6.90
CA GLY A 307 4.80 -13.85 7.55
C GLY A 307 3.67 -13.35 8.45
N HIS A 308 3.46 -12.04 8.58
CA HIS A 308 2.31 -11.48 9.27
C HIS A 308 1.14 -11.30 8.33
N PHE A 309 -0.05 -11.63 8.79
CA PHE A 309 -1.27 -11.37 8.05
C PHE A 309 -1.57 -9.86 8.05
N GLN A 310 -1.68 -9.26 6.87
CA GLN A 310 -2.04 -7.87 6.69
C GLN A 310 -3.37 -7.74 5.93
N ALA A 311 -4.25 -6.87 6.44
CA ALA A 311 -5.38 -6.31 5.72
C ALA A 311 -5.21 -4.78 5.68
N TYR A 312 -5.22 -4.17 4.48
CA TYR A 312 -5.03 -2.74 4.35
C TYR A 312 -5.94 -2.15 3.27
N HIS A 313 -6.19 -0.87 3.35
CA HIS A 313 -6.75 -0.09 2.26
C HIS A 313 -6.10 1.28 2.17
N THR A 314 -5.89 1.76 0.94
CA THR A 314 -5.48 3.14 0.66
C THR A 314 -6.68 3.95 0.21
N GLY A 315 -6.65 5.24 0.45
CA GLY A 315 -7.62 6.18 -0.06
C GLY A 315 -6.94 7.29 -0.86
N GLY A 316 -7.49 7.63 -2.01
CA GLY A 316 -7.03 8.74 -2.84
C GLY A 316 -8.20 9.36 -3.60
N GLN A 317 -8.35 10.66 -3.45
CA GLN A 317 -9.29 11.52 -4.18
C GLN A 317 -8.85 12.98 -4.01
N PRO A 318 -9.47 13.95 -4.69
CA PRO A 318 -9.19 15.36 -4.41
C PRO A 318 -9.20 15.68 -2.91
N GLU A 319 -8.27 16.51 -2.47
CA GLU A 319 -7.96 16.92 -1.09
C GLU A 319 -7.15 15.92 -0.25
N THR A 320 -6.97 14.63 -0.62
CA THR A 320 -6.48 13.68 0.38
C THR A 320 -5.78 12.45 -0.17
N ARG A 321 -4.87 11.92 0.67
CA ARG A 321 -4.41 10.52 0.65
C ARG A 321 -4.52 9.94 2.05
N THR A 322 -4.99 8.70 2.15
CA THR A 322 -5.18 8.00 3.42
C THR A 322 -4.75 6.54 3.34
N MET A 323 -4.39 5.98 4.46
CA MET A 323 -4.07 4.56 4.58
C MET A 323 -4.48 4.03 5.95
N LEU A 324 -5.08 2.85 5.95
CA LEU A 324 -5.30 2.05 7.14
C LEU A 324 -4.70 0.67 6.91
N MET A 325 -3.73 0.30 7.72
CA MET A 325 -3.10 -1.02 7.75
C MET A 325 -3.44 -1.73 9.05
N ARG A 326 -3.81 -2.97 8.95
CA ARG A 326 -4.12 -3.83 10.11
C ARG A 326 -3.32 -5.12 10.05
N PHE A 327 -2.74 -5.49 11.18
CA PHE A 327 -2.05 -6.75 11.42
C PHE A 327 -2.76 -7.48 12.57
N PRO A 328 -3.92 -8.13 12.30
CA PRO A 328 -4.82 -8.64 13.35
C PRO A 328 -4.17 -9.67 14.27
N THR A 329 -3.16 -10.41 13.78
CA THR A 329 -2.45 -11.43 14.56
C THR A 329 -1.32 -10.85 15.42
N ARG A 330 -1.01 -9.55 15.25
CA ARG A 330 0.04 -8.83 15.99
C ARG A 330 -0.52 -7.73 16.91
N ASP A 331 -1.83 -7.67 17.06
CA ASP A 331 -2.53 -6.55 17.73
C ASP A 331 -1.96 -5.20 17.34
N PHE A 332 -1.83 -4.96 16.03
CA PHE A 332 -1.16 -3.80 15.48
C PHE A 332 -1.96 -3.19 14.31
N ALA A 333 -2.06 -1.88 14.30
CA ALA A 333 -2.54 -1.12 13.13
C ALA A 333 -1.86 0.25 13.03
N ILE A 334 -1.81 0.76 11.80
CA ILE A 334 -1.36 2.10 11.45
C ILE A 334 -2.49 2.81 10.71
N ALA A 335 -2.80 4.04 11.12
CA ALA A 335 -3.66 4.96 10.40
C ALA A 335 -2.86 6.20 9.98
N LEU A 336 -3.01 6.61 8.74
CA LEU A 336 -2.31 7.76 8.15
C LEU A 336 -3.24 8.52 7.23
N ALA A 337 -3.25 9.85 7.33
CA ALA A 337 -3.99 10.73 6.44
C ALA A 337 -3.23 12.04 6.25
N TYR A 338 -3.26 12.60 5.02
CA TYR A 338 -2.72 13.92 4.74
C TYR A 338 -3.53 14.64 3.66
N ASN A 339 -3.38 15.96 3.60
CA ASN A 339 -4.19 16.86 2.79
C ASN A 339 -3.55 17.26 1.45
N LEU A 340 -2.83 16.33 0.82
CA LEU A 340 -2.26 16.49 -0.53
C LEU A 340 -2.77 15.39 -1.46
N GLU A 341 -2.97 15.68 -2.74
CA GLU A 341 -3.43 14.71 -3.75
C GLU A 341 -2.35 13.74 -4.23
N GLY A 342 -1.08 14.04 -4.02
CA GLY A 342 0.09 13.21 -4.35
C GLY A 342 0.82 12.66 -3.12
N GLY A 343 2.12 12.39 -3.25
CA GLY A 343 3.03 12.07 -2.15
C GLY A 343 3.24 10.59 -1.83
N SER A 344 4.13 10.32 -0.89
CA SER A 344 4.73 9.01 -0.59
C SER A 344 4.01 8.24 0.54
N LEU A 345 2.68 8.15 0.47
CA LEU A 345 1.82 7.51 1.47
C LEU A 345 2.36 6.17 2.00
N ARG A 346 2.75 5.29 1.08
CA ARG A 346 3.23 3.94 1.44
C ARG A 346 4.59 3.98 2.14
N SER A 347 5.47 4.87 1.74
CA SER A 347 6.80 5.01 2.35
C SER A 347 6.70 5.45 3.80
N ILE A 348 5.82 6.41 4.10
CA ILE A 348 5.58 6.90 5.46
C ILE A 348 5.02 5.77 6.35
N ALA A 349 3.98 5.07 5.88
CA ALA A 349 3.36 4.00 6.66
C ALA A 349 4.31 2.80 6.87
N ARG A 350 5.10 2.43 5.85
CA ARG A 350 6.10 1.36 5.96
C ARG A 350 7.22 1.72 6.93
N ARG A 351 7.67 2.98 6.96
CA ARG A 351 8.66 3.43 7.91
C ARG A 351 8.16 3.27 9.35
N LEU A 352 6.93 3.67 9.64
CA LEU A 352 6.35 3.51 10.96
C LEU A 352 6.24 2.01 11.35
N TYR A 353 5.80 1.15 10.40
CA TYR A 353 5.82 -0.30 10.60
C TYR A 353 7.21 -0.81 10.98
N GLN A 354 8.23 -0.43 10.21
CA GLN A 354 9.60 -0.90 10.39
C GLN A 354 10.16 -0.54 11.77
N LEU A 355 9.87 0.67 12.24
CA LEU A 355 10.30 1.14 13.54
C LEU A 355 9.57 0.40 14.67
N VAL A 356 8.24 0.37 14.64
CA VAL A 356 7.41 -0.22 15.71
C VAL A 356 7.55 -1.74 15.78
N MET A 357 7.72 -2.42 14.65
CA MET A 357 7.88 -3.87 14.61
C MET A 357 9.34 -4.33 14.71
N ASP A 358 10.30 -3.41 14.60
CA ASP A 358 11.74 -3.70 14.50
C ASP A 358 12.06 -4.73 13.40
N GLU A 359 11.35 -4.61 12.28
CA GLU A 359 11.45 -5.54 11.14
C GLU A 359 11.54 -4.77 9.81
N GLY A 360 12.27 -5.32 8.83
CA GLY A 360 12.23 -4.83 7.45
C GLY A 360 10.89 -5.11 6.77
N TRP A 361 10.51 -4.33 5.79
CA TRP A 361 9.29 -4.56 5.01
C TRP A 361 9.56 -5.55 3.88
N ASN A 362 9.12 -6.80 4.01
CA ASN A 362 9.31 -7.87 3.02
C ASN A 362 10.76 -8.00 2.51
N VAL A 363 11.72 -7.84 3.41
CA VAL A 363 13.13 -8.02 3.07
C VAL A 363 13.42 -9.50 2.86
N ARG A 364 13.67 -9.87 1.62
CA ARG A 364 13.93 -11.25 1.21
C ARG A 364 15.38 -11.46 0.84
N PRO A 365 15.88 -12.72 0.86
CA PRO A 365 17.17 -13.06 0.32
C PRO A 365 17.21 -12.85 -1.20
N PHE A 366 18.37 -12.40 -1.70
CA PHE A 366 18.59 -12.11 -3.11
C PHE A 366 20.04 -12.47 -3.49
N THR A 367 20.26 -13.07 -4.65
CA THR A 367 21.58 -13.46 -5.14
C THR A 367 22.02 -12.68 -6.38
N GLY A 368 21.07 -12.13 -7.12
CA GLY A 368 21.27 -11.61 -8.47
C GLY A 368 21.25 -12.67 -9.56
N HIS A 369 21.21 -13.95 -9.24
CA HIS A 369 21.15 -15.04 -10.21
C HIS A 369 19.71 -15.52 -10.39
N ARG A 370 19.14 -15.34 -11.59
CA ARG A 370 17.72 -15.57 -11.87
C ARG A 370 17.17 -16.93 -11.41
N TYR A 371 17.98 -17.98 -11.45
CA TYR A 371 17.54 -19.33 -11.03
C TYR A 371 17.45 -19.43 -9.51
N ASP A 372 18.43 -18.90 -8.80
CA ASP A 372 18.47 -18.88 -7.34
C ASP A 372 17.44 -17.92 -6.78
N ASP A 373 17.25 -16.77 -7.40
CA ASP A 373 16.25 -15.78 -6.97
C ASP A 373 14.81 -16.28 -7.16
N ALA A 374 14.54 -17.04 -8.24
CA ALA A 374 13.26 -17.70 -8.41
C ALA A 374 12.98 -18.75 -7.32
N LEU A 375 13.99 -19.54 -6.92
CA LEU A 375 13.88 -20.49 -5.82
C LEU A 375 13.64 -19.77 -4.47
N LEU A 376 14.41 -18.72 -4.21
CA LEU A 376 14.28 -17.91 -3.00
C LEU A 376 12.93 -17.22 -2.92
N GLU A 377 12.39 -16.74 -4.04
CA GLU A 377 11.05 -16.17 -4.10
C GLU A 377 9.97 -17.21 -3.77
N GLY A 378 10.03 -18.38 -4.38
CA GLY A 378 9.09 -19.46 -4.05
C GLY A 378 9.17 -19.90 -2.58
N MET A 379 10.38 -19.99 -2.02
CA MET A 379 10.56 -20.21 -0.58
C MET A 379 9.96 -19.08 0.25
N TRP A 380 10.20 -17.83 -0.14
CA TRP A 380 9.66 -16.66 0.53
C TRP A 380 8.12 -16.66 0.51
N GLU A 381 7.50 -16.93 -0.62
CA GLU A 381 6.03 -16.98 -0.72
C GLU A 381 5.43 -18.09 0.14
N ILE A 382 6.01 -19.30 0.14
CA ILE A 382 5.54 -20.40 0.99
C ILE A 382 5.65 -20.03 2.48
N TYR A 383 6.79 -19.46 2.88
CA TYR A 383 7.01 -18.98 4.24
C TYR A 383 6.01 -17.88 4.58
N ASN A 384 5.95 -16.80 3.78
CA ASN A 384 5.19 -15.60 4.04
C ASN A 384 3.67 -15.91 4.14
N TYR A 385 3.14 -16.60 3.16
CA TYR A 385 1.74 -17.01 3.17
C TYR A 385 1.45 -18.10 4.21
N GLY A 386 2.37 -19.07 4.37
CA GLY A 386 2.23 -20.14 5.35
C GLY A 386 2.12 -19.63 6.78
N MET A 387 3.06 -18.78 7.19
CA MET A 387 3.09 -18.13 8.50
C MET A 387 1.83 -17.30 8.75
N ALA A 388 1.53 -16.36 7.85
CA ALA A 388 0.42 -15.43 7.99
C ALA A 388 -0.94 -16.14 8.13
N TYR A 389 -1.18 -17.16 7.32
CA TYR A 389 -2.46 -17.86 7.35
C TYR A 389 -2.55 -18.94 8.44
N TYR A 390 -1.43 -19.53 8.86
CA TYR A 390 -1.39 -20.41 10.02
C TYR A 390 -1.68 -19.65 11.32
N ASP A 391 -0.99 -18.53 11.55
CA ASP A 391 -1.15 -17.73 12.77
C ASP A 391 -2.60 -17.29 12.96
N ARG A 392 -3.25 -16.90 11.86
CA ARG A 392 -4.67 -16.55 11.86
C ARG A 392 -5.62 -17.70 12.22
N ARG A 393 -5.27 -18.95 11.94
CA ARG A 393 -6.14 -20.13 12.10
C ARG A 393 -5.72 -21.07 13.21
N SER A 394 -4.46 -21.04 13.60
CA SER A 394 -3.81 -21.97 14.53
C SER A 394 -3.90 -23.46 14.12
N LYS A 395 -4.31 -23.74 12.87
CA LYS A 395 -4.39 -25.06 12.28
C LYS A 395 -4.24 -24.99 10.76
N PRO A 396 -3.56 -25.96 10.12
CA PRO A 396 -3.54 -26.05 8.66
C PRO A 396 -4.93 -26.31 8.10
N ARG A 397 -5.21 -25.82 6.90
CA ARG A 397 -6.41 -26.19 6.14
C ARG A 397 -6.21 -27.58 5.60
N ASN A 398 -7.21 -28.44 5.72
CA ASN A 398 -7.31 -29.78 5.10
C ASN A 398 -5.93 -30.45 4.88
N THR A 399 -5.62 -31.42 5.72
CA THR A 399 -4.39 -32.20 5.63
C THR A 399 -4.67 -33.58 5.04
N ASP A 400 -5.66 -33.68 4.15
CA ASP A 400 -5.92 -34.89 3.40
C ASP A 400 -4.63 -35.35 2.72
N PRO A 401 -4.22 -36.63 2.92
CA PRO A 401 -2.94 -37.14 2.45
C PRO A 401 -2.75 -37.08 0.93
N GLU A 402 -3.81 -37.29 0.16
CA GLU A 402 -3.75 -37.25 -1.31
C GLU A 402 -3.59 -35.82 -1.82
N ASP A 403 -4.38 -34.91 -1.29
CA ASP A 403 -4.26 -33.48 -1.60
C ASP A 403 -2.86 -32.94 -1.26
N MET A 404 -2.34 -33.27 -0.08
CA MET A 404 -1.01 -32.84 0.33
C MET A 404 0.08 -33.44 -0.55
N GLN A 405 -0.05 -34.68 -1.00
CA GLN A 405 0.89 -35.30 -1.95
C GLN A 405 0.93 -34.51 -3.26
N GLN A 406 -0.24 -34.20 -3.84
CA GLN A 406 -0.33 -33.45 -5.07
C GLN A 406 0.31 -32.04 -4.93
N MET A 407 0.21 -31.40 -3.76
CA MET A 407 0.81 -30.09 -3.52
C MET A 407 2.33 -30.18 -3.38
N PHE A 408 2.85 -31.16 -2.66
CA PHE A 408 4.30 -31.37 -2.58
C PHE A 408 4.89 -31.83 -3.93
N ASP A 409 4.15 -32.57 -4.73
CA ASP A 409 4.55 -32.89 -6.11
C ASP A 409 4.62 -31.62 -6.96
N PHE A 410 3.63 -30.71 -6.82
CA PHE A 410 3.67 -29.39 -7.47
C PHE A 410 4.88 -28.58 -7.00
N LEU A 411 5.12 -28.48 -5.69
CA LEU A 411 6.27 -27.81 -5.12
C LEU A 411 7.59 -28.35 -5.69
N ASN A 412 7.78 -29.65 -5.62
CA ASN A 412 9.01 -30.33 -6.06
C ASN A 412 9.25 -30.26 -7.56
N ASN A 413 8.19 -30.05 -8.33
CA ASN A 413 8.29 -29.78 -9.77
C ASN A 413 8.53 -28.31 -10.10
N THR A 414 8.19 -27.39 -9.22
CA THR A 414 8.27 -25.95 -9.42
C THR A 414 9.56 -25.38 -8.79
N LEU A 415 9.81 -25.67 -7.51
CA LEU A 415 11.06 -25.33 -6.84
C LEU A 415 12.11 -26.44 -7.11
N ASN A 416 12.55 -26.51 -8.34
CA ASN A 416 13.52 -27.51 -8.79
C ASN A 416 14.63 -26.82 -9.61
N PRO A 417 15.87 -26.76 -9.09
CA PRO A 417 16.98 -26.08 -9.74
C PRO A 417 17.24 -26.57 -11.18
N ASP A 418 17.09 -27.87 -11.44
CA ASP A 418 17.36 -28.44 -12.76
C ASP A 418 16.27 -28.07 -13.76
N LYS A 419 15.00 -28.12 -13.35
CA LYS A 419 13.88 -27.72 -14.20
C LYS A 419 13.86 -26.23 -14.51
N LEU A 420 14.30 -25.37 -13.57
CA LEU A 420 14.47 -23.95 -13.82
C LEU A 420 15.56 -23.69 -14.86
N LYS A 421 16.65 -24.47 -14.86
CA LYS A 421 17.69 -24.36 -15.88
C LYS A 421 17.22 -24.87 -17.26
N GLU A 422 16.36 -25.89 -17.27
CA GLU A 422 15.82 -26.49 -18.51
C GLU A 422 14.81 -25.57 -19.21
N ASP A 423 13.85 -24.97 -18.47
CA ASP A 423 12.81 -24.09 -19.02
C ASP A 423 12.39 -23.02 -17.99
N PHE A 424 13.19 -21.97 -17.88
CA PHE A 424 13.01 -20.92 -16.89
C PHE A 424 11.64 -20.25 -16.96
N GLU A 425 11.25 -19.76 -18.14
CA GLU A 425 10.03 -18.97 -18.28
C GLU A 425 8.76 -19.75 -17.94
N LYS A 426 8.73 -21.04 -18.28
CA LYS A 426 7.60 -21.90 -18.01
C LYS A 426 7.50 -22.30 -16.52
N VAL A 427 8.64 -22.50 -15.85
CA VAL A 427 8.70 -22.90 -14.46
C VAL A 427 8.49 -21.68 -13.56
N GLU A 428 9.15 -20.54 -13.86
CA GLU A 428 9.07 -19.31 -13.09
C GLU A 428 7.62 -18.81 -12.97
N LYS A 429 6.85 -18.82 -14.04
CA LYS A 429 5.43 -18.43 -14.03
C LYS A 429 4.57 -19.21 -13.03
N LYS A 430 5.00 -20.40 -12.61
CA LYS A 430 4.33 -21.23 -11.62
C LYS A 430 4.77 -20.96 -10.18
N ILE A 431 5.86 -20.21 -10.00
CA ILE A 431 6.39 -19.87 -8.67
C ILE A 431 5.56 -18.79 -8.01
N HIS A 432 5.11 -17.80 -8.76
CA HIS A 432 4.37 -16.67 -8.20
C HIS A 432 2.93 -17.00 -7.83
N VAL A 433 2.55 -16.69 -6.61
CA VAL A 433 1.18 -16.86 -6.10
C VAL A 433 0.16 -16.08 -6.94
N GLY A 434 0.46 -14.88 -7.38
CA GLY A 434 -0.44 -14.06 -8.20
C GLY A 434 -0.53 -14.47 -9.68
N ARG A 435 0.32 -15.40 -10.15
CA ARG A 435 0.42 -15.76 -11.58
C ARG A 435 -0.10 -17.16 -11.91
N HIS A 436 -0.30 -18.00 -10.91
CA HIS A 436 -0.73 -19.37 -11.12
C HIS A 436 -1.70 -19.88 -10.05
N PRO A 437 -2.92 -20.36 -10.41
CA PRO A 437 -3.95 -20.77 -9.44
C PRO A 437 -3.48 -21.85 -8.46
N LYS A 438 -2.71 -22.84 -8.96
CA LYS A 438 -2.19 -23.92 -8.12
C LYS A 438 -1.13 -23.46 -7.14
N ALA A 439 -0.26 -22.51 -7.52
CA ALA A 439 0.77 -21.98 -6.64
C ALA A 439 0.17 -21.39 -5.38
N GLN A 440 -0.84 -20.55 -5.52
CA GLN A 440 -1.54 -19.96 -4.40
C GLN A 440 -2.08 -21.00 -3.40
N THR A 441 -2.81 -21.98 -3.90
CA THR A 441 -3.42 -23.01 -3.05
C THR A 441 -2.33 -23.88 -2.38
N ALA A 442 -1.32 -24.30 -3.15
CA ALA A 442 -0.24 -25.13 -2.67
C ALA A 442 0.61 -24.41 -1.62
N TYR A 443 1.07 -23.20 -1.88
CA TYR A 443 1.99 -22.49 -1.00
C TYR A 443 1.37 -22.13 0.36
N VAL A 444 0.12 -21.65 0.37
CA VAL A 444 -0.61 -21.41 1.63
C VAL A 444 -0.77 -22.72 2.44
N ARG A 445 -1.10 -23.82 1.77
CA ARG A 445 -1.35 -25.10 2.45
C ARG A 445 -0.07 -25.77 2.91
N ILE A 446 0.94 -25.85 2.03
CA ILE A 446 2.27 -26.41 2.35
C ILE A 446 2.91 -25.57 3.47
N GLY A 447 2.95 -24.26 3.32
CA GLY A 447 3.53 -23.38 4.32
C GLY A 447 2.82 -23.49 5.67
N SER A 448 1.49 -23.48 5.71
CA SER A 448 0.73 -23.65 6.96
C SER A 448 0.94 -25.04 7.59
N TYR A 449 1.10 -26.08 6.79
CA TYR A 449 1.45 -27.43 7.26
C TYR A 449 2.86 -27.44 7.88
N MET A 450 3.85 -26.89 7.18
CA MET A 450 5.23 -26.77 7.68
C MET A 450 5.25 -26.01 9.01
N VAL A 451 4.59 -24.85 9.09
CA VAL A 451 4.46 -24.08 10.34
C VAL A 451 3.86 -24.93 11.46
N HIS A 452 2.77 -25.66 11.17
CA HIS A 452 2.13 -26.51 12.16
C HIS A 452 3.09 -27.57 12.73
N LYS A 453 3.84 -28.22 11.87
CA LYS A 453 4.83 -29.24 12.27
C LYS A 453 5.97 -28.63 13.10
N LEU A 454 6.47 -27.46 12.68
CA LEU A 454 7.50 -26.73 13.42
C LEU A 454 7.01 -26.27 14.80
N VAL A 455 5.78 -25.78 14.90
CA VAL A 455 5.16 -25.43 16.19
C VAL A 455 4.95 -26.64 17.09
N GLN A 456 4.55 -27.79 16.54
CA GLN A 456 4.45 -29.04 17.31
C GLN A 456 5.81 -29.46 17.91
N LYS A 457 6.89 -29.28 17.17
CA LYS A 457 8.25 -29.68 17.59
C LYS A 457 8.91 -28.68 18.52
N TYR A 458 8.86 -27.38 18.18
CA TYR A 458 9.68 -26.34 18.81
C TYR A 458 8.90 -25.35 19.66
N GLY A 459 7.56 -25.44 19.71
CA GLY A 459 6.71 -24.46 20.39
C GLY A 459 6.35 -23.26 19.52
N ARG A 460 5.35 -22.48 19.98
CA ARG A 460 4.83 -21.31 19.24
C ARG A 460 5.81 -20.11 19.26
N GLU A 461 6.61 -20.01 20.28
CA GLU A 461 7.66 -18.99 20.42
C GLU A 461 8.71 -19.06 19.30
N ARG A 462 8.86 -20.22 18.65
CA ARG A 462 9.75 -20.37 17.49
C ARG A 462 9.30 -19.54 16.28
N LEU A 463 8.03 -19.13 16.21
CA LEU A 463 7.53 -18.28 15.13
C LEU A 463 8.22 -16.90 15.13
N GLU A 464 8.50 -16.33 16.30
CA GLU A 464 9.24 -15.05 16.40
C GLU A 464 10.65 -15.15 15.82
N TYR A 465 11.29 -16.28 15.99
CA TYR A 465 12.59 -16.54 15.35
C TYR A 465 12.47 -16.54 13.81
N TYR A 466 11.41 -17.14 13.26
CA TYR A 466 11.22 -17.13 11.80
C TYR A 466 10.82 -15.77 11.26
N HIS A 467 10.06 -14.95 11.99
CA HIS A 467 9.80 -13.56 11.62
C HIS A 467 11.10 -12.76 11.52
N LYS A 468 12.06 -13.02 12.40
CA LYS A 468 13.38 -12.36 12.39
C LYS A 468 14.36 -12.94 11.37
N GLN A 469 14.32 -14.23 11.07
CA GLN A 469 15.30 -14.92 10.24
C GLN A 469 14.78 -15.28 8.82
N GLY A 470 13.49 -15.18 8.57
CA GLY A 470 12.88 -15.37 7.25
C GLY A 470 12.86 -16.81 6.74
N ALA A 471 12.56 -16.94 5.46
CA ALA A 471 12.35 -18.22 4.79
C ALA A 471 13.54 -19.21 4.88
N PRO A 472 14.82 -18.81 4.77
CA PRO A 472 15.92 -19.78 4.84
C PRO A 472 15.99 -20.53 6.16
N ALA A 473 15.76 -19.86 7.30
CA ALA A 473 15.74 -20.50 8.61
C ALA A 473 14.52 -21.42 8.79
N PHE A 474 13.37 -20.95 8.33
CA PHE A 474 12.13 -21.74 8.35
C PHE A 474 12.25 -23.06 7.58
N PHE A 475 12.77 -23.01 6.36
CA PHE A 475 12.99 -24.20 5.55
C PHE A 475 14.08 -25.10 6.12
N SER A 476 15.18 -24.54 6.66
CA SER A 476 16.25 -25.31 7.30
C SER A 476 15.73 -26.16 8.47
N ASP A 477 14.92 -25.56 9.35
CA ASP A 477 14.36 -26.31 10.48
C ASP A 477 13.32 -27.36 10.03
N TYR A 478 12.54 -27.06 8.97
CA TYR A 478 11.64 -28.06 8.40
C TYR A 478 12.40 -29.25 7.79
N LEU A 479 13.55 -29.02 7.14
CA LEU A 479 14.38 -30.11 6.62
C LEU A 479 14.92 -31.03 7.73
N LYS A 480 15.38 -30.46 8.87
CA LYS A 480 15.84 -31.22 10.03
C LYS A 480 14.71 -32.08 10.58
N LEU A 481 13.56 -31.47 10.78
CA LEU A 481 12.38 -32.16 11.28
C LEU A 481 11.91 -33.29 10.34
N SER A 482 11.88 -33.01 9.04
CA SER A 482 11.48 -34.00 8.02
C SER A 482 12.44 -35.20 7.98
N ALA A 483 13.74 -34.97 8.20
CA ALA A 483 14.73 -36.06 8.28
C ALA A 483 14.57 -36.90 9.54
N GLU A 484 14.29 -36.27 10.71
CA GLU A 484 14.10 -36.94 11.99
C GLU A 484 12.82 -37.83 12.02
N GLU A 485 11.72 -37.32 11.48
CA GLU A 485 10.42 -38.00 11.55
C GLU A 485 10.12 -38.88 10.32
N GLY A 486 11.01 -38.92 9.32
CA GLY A 486 10.79 -39.72 8.09
C GLY A 486 9.56 -39.25 7.31
N HIS A 487 9.32 -37.95 7.25
CA HIS A 487 8.11 -37.41 6.65
C HIS A 487 7.95 -37.77 5.17
N ARG A 488 6.74 -38.24 4.83
CA ARG A 488 6.32 -38.56 3.47
C ARG A 488 6.42 -37.37 2.54
N TRP A 489 6.20 -36.15 3.08
CA TRP A 489 6.16 -34.90 2.32
C TRP A 489 7.43 -34.07 2.55
N ALA A 490 8.41 -34.35 1.71
CA ALA A 490 9.72 -33.69 1.75
C ALA A 490 9.98 -32.90 0.46
N VAL A 491 10.82 -31.89 0.56
CA VAL A 491 11.38 -31.20 -0.62
C VAL A 491 12.38 -32.10 -1.34
N ASN A 492 12.55 -31.92 -2.66
CA ASN A 492 13.48 -32.69 -3.48
C ASN A 492 14.95 -32.49 -3.03
N GLU A 493 15.82 -33.44 -3.37
CA GLU A 493 17.22 -33.43 -2.90
C GLU A 493 18.02 -32.18 -3.40
N ALA A 494 17.81 -31.79 -4.67
CA ALA A 494 18.49 -30.62 -5.22
C ALA A 494 18.10 -29.34 -4.47
N MET A 495 16.83 -29.21 -4.07
CA MET A 495 16.36 -28.09 -3.26
C MET A 495 16.86 -28.15 -1.82
N LYS A 496 17.03 -29.34 -1.22
CA LYS A 496 17.62 -29.50 0.11
C LYS A 496 19.04 -28.95 0.19
N GLU A 497 19.84 -29.18 -0.85
CA GLU A 497 21.20 -28.64 -0.94
C GLU A 497 21.19 -27.09 -1.00
N LYS A 498 20.34 -26.52 -1.85
CA LYS A 498 20.15 -25.07 -1.95
C LYS A 498 19.68 -24.45 -0.62
N ILE A 499 18.74 -25.05 0.07
CA ILE A 499 18.28 -24.56 1.39
C ILE A 499 19.41 -24.53 2.41
N ARG A 500 20.26 -25.58 2.46
CA ARG A 500 21.42 -25.60 3.38
C ARG A 500 22.42 -24.49 3.06
N GLN A 501 22.70 -24.27 1.77
CA GLN A 501 23.56 -23.19 1.29
C GLN A 501 22.98 -21.84 1.71
N TYR A 502 21.74 -21.56 1.34
CA TYR A 502 21.08 -20.29 1.62
C TYR A 502 20.99 -19.98 3.13
N HIS A 503 20.62 -20.98 3.95
CA HIS A 503 20.58 -20.78 5.40
C HIS A 503 21.95 -20.49 6.00
N GLY A 504 23.00 -21.19 5.55
CA GLY A 504 24.37 -20.98 6.01
C GLY A 504 24.88 -19.54 5.73
N GLU A 505 24.61 -19.02 4.54
CA GLU A 505 24.98 -17.68 4.14
C GLU A 505 24.10 -16.60 4.81
N TRP A 506 22.78 -16.82 4.81
CA TRP A 506 21.80 -15.87 5.33
C TRP A 506 21.92 -15.61 6.82
N SER A 507 22.14 -16.64 7.61
CA SER A 507 22.32 -16.51 9.07
C SER A 507 23.51 -15.62 9.46
N GLN A 508 24.48 -15.43 8.58
CA GLN A 508 25.64 -14.57 8.78
C GLN A 508 25.42 -13.11 8.31
N THR A 509 24.49 -12.90 7.38
CA THR A 509 24.24 -11.58 6.75
C THR A 509 23.01 -10.87 7.29
N TRP A 510 22.03 -11.62 7.74
CA TRP A 510 20.78 -11.08 8.23
C TRP A 510 20.95 -10.36 9.56
N ASN A 511 20.31 -9.24 9.72
CA ASN A 511 20.11 -8.51 10.98
C ASN A 511 21.05 -7.37 11.36
N LYS A 512 22.26 -7.22 10.80
CA LYS A 512 23.15 -6.14 11.26
C LYS A 512 22.83 -4.77 10.68
N TYR A 513 22.11 -4.69 9.55
CA TYR A 513 22.01 -3.46 8.75
C TYR A 513 20.58 -3.05 8.39
N THR A 514 19.61 -3.94 8.57
CA THR A 514 18.21 -3.65 8.26
C THR A 514 17.74 -2.40 9.00
N ARG A 515 17.97 -2.35 10.31
CA ARG A 515 17.62 -1.19 11.15
C ARG A 515 18.36 0.09 10.72
N GLN A 516 19.65 0.01 10.40
CA GLN A 516 20.43 1.18 9.98
C GLN A 516 19.99 1.75 8.62
N LEU A 517 19.57 0.90 7.68
CA LEU A 517 19.02 1.34 6.40
C LEU A 517 17.69 2.10 6.57
N TYR A 518 16.92 1.77 7.61
CA TYR A 518 15.66 2.43 7.90
C TYR A 518 15.79 3.68 8.78
N ILE A 519 16.89 3.81 9.52
CA ILE A 519 17.16 4.92 10.42
C ILE A 519 18.04 5.99 9.74
N GLY A 520 18.91 5.59 8.79
CA GLY A 520 19.85 6.50 8.12
C GLY A 520 19.17 7.59 7.32
N SER A 521 19.69 8.80 7.42
CA SER A 521 19.29 9.90 6.54
C SER A 521 19.80 9.66 5.12
N TRP A 522 19.13 10.20 4.10
CA TRP A 522 19.61 10.12 2.70
C TRP A 522 20.99 10.74 2.49
N SER A 523 21.47 11.58 3.41
CA SER A 523 22.85 12.09 3.41
C SER A 523 23.91 11.00 3.59
N GLU A 524 23.54 9.86 4.19
CA GLU A 524 24.44 8.72 4.44
C GLU A 524 24.37 7.64 3.36
N LEU A 525 23.65 7.86 2.25
CA LEU A 525 23.41 6.84 1.23
C LEU A 525 24.72 6.25 0.67
N GLY A 526 25.76 7.06 0.46
CA GLY A 526 27.08 6.57 0.04
C GLY A 526 27.69 5.63 1.06
N SER A 527 27.64 5.98 2.35
CA SER A 527 28.17 5.11 3.41
C SER A 527 27.36 3.82 3.61
N ILE A 528 26.05 3.86 3.27
CA ILE A 528 25.19 2.67 3.27
C ILE A 528 25.59 1.73 2.13
N LEU A 529 25.79 2.24 0.92
CA LEU A 529 26.24 1.46 -0.23
C LEU A 529 27.62 0.86 0.00
N ASP A 530 28.56 1.60 0.58
CA ASP A 530 29.89 1.10 0.94
C ASP A 530 29.82 -0.03 1.98
N ARG A 531 28.94 0.08 2.98
CA ARG A 531 28.75 -0.98 3.97
C ARG A 531 28.14 -2.23 3.33
N LEU A 532 27.13 -2.06 2.48
CA LEU A 532 26.52 -3.17 1.74
C LEU A 532 27.56 -3.86 0.84
N ARG A 533 28.41 -3.10 0.13
CA ARG A 533 29.48 -3.64 -0.69
C ARG A 533 30.47 -4.48 0.13
N LYS A 534 30.97 -3.94 1.25
CA LYS A 534 31.88 -4.68 2.14
C LYS A 534 31.28 -5.95 2.73
N GLN A 535 29.95 -5.97 2.91
CA GLN A 535 29.23 -7.17 3.36
C GLN A 535 29.03 -8.19 2.26
N ALA A 536 28.84 -7.71 1.03
CA ALA A 536 28.66 -8.53 -0.14
C ALA A 536 29.97 -9.24 -0.56
N GLU A 537 31.15 -8.71 -0.17
CA GLU A 537 32.43 -9.32 -0.49
C GLU A 537 32.47 -10.79 -0.05
N GLY A 538 32.64 -11.69 -1.03
CA GLY A 538 32.74 -13.14 -0.79
C GLY A 538 31.44 -13.84 -0.43
N LYS A 539 30.28 -13.20 -0.58
CA LYS A 539 28.96 -13.78 -0.33
C LYS A 539 28.09 -13.70 -1.58
N THR A 540 27.30 -14.74 -1.80
CA THR A 540 26.37 -14.82 -2.93
C THR A 540 24.96 -14.37 -2.54
N LEU A 541 24.63 -14.31 -1.24
CA LEU A 541 23.29 -14.01 -0.73
C LEU A 541 23.26 -12.67 0.01
N HIS A 542 22.38 -11.77 -0.45
CA HIS A 542 22.19 -10.44 0.11
C HIS A 542 20.72 -10.20 0.46
N PRO A 543 20.40 -9.22 1.37
CA PRO A 543 19.06 -8.68 1.48
C PRO A 543 18.68 -7.88 0.22
N ASP A 544 17.46 -8.06 -0.27
CA ASP A 544 16.93 -7.29 -1.40
C ASP A 544 16.53 -5.87 -0.94
N TYR A 545 17.40 -4.92 -1.15
CA TYR A 545 17.16 -3.49 -0.89
C TYR A 545 17.01 -2.67 -2.19
N THR A 546 16.92 -3.33 -3.35
CA THR A 546 16.94 -2.66 -4.65
C THR A 546 15.89 -1.56 -4.75
N SER A 547 14.64 -1.84 -4.40
CA SER A 547 13.55 -0.86 -4.49
C SER A 547 13.71 0.31 -3.52
N VAL A 548 14.25 0.08 -2.32
CA VAL A 548 14.47 1.13 -1.30
C VAL A 548 15.60 2.05 -1.73
N LEU A 549 16.71 1.48 -2.19
CA LEU A 549 17.87 2.24 -2.65
C LEU A 549 17.55 3.03 -3.92
N ALA A 550 16.76 2.44 -4.84
CA ALA A 550 16.32 3.12 -6.05
C ALA A 550 15.51 4.38 -5.74
N ALA A 551 14.53 4.27 -4.84
CA ALA A 551 13.72 5.42 -4.42
C ALA A 551 14.58 6.50 -3.78
N ALA A 552 15.51 6.10 -2.90
CA ALA A 552 16.42 7.01 -2.21
C ALA A 552 17.33 7.80 -3.18
N LEU A 553 17.91 7.10 -4.15
CA LEU A 553 18.76 7.73 -5.18
C LEU A 553 17.98 8.72 -6.03
N PHE A 554 16.76 8.37 -6.42
CA PHE A 554 15.93 9.23 -7.23
C PHE A 554 15.47 10.48 -6.47
N ASP A 555 15.02 10.34 -5.22
CA ASP A 555 14.62 11.46 -4.37
C ASP A 555 15.79 12.41 -4.10
N LYS A 556 16.98 11.86 -3.80
CA LYS A 556 18.21 12.64 -3.65
C LYS A 556 18.56 13.42 -4.93
N ALA A 557 18.37 12.82 -6.10
CA ALA A 557 18.64 13.48 -7.37
C ALA A 557 17.64 14.62 -7.70
N ILE A 558 16.40 14.54 -7.25
CA ILE A 558 15.43 15.63 -7.36
C ILE A 558 15.90 16.83 -6.53
N GLN A 559 16.44 16.60 -5.33
CA GLN A 559 16.86 17.64 -4.40
C GLN A 559 18.23 18.25 -4.77
N GLU A 560 19.24 17.42 -4.99
CA GLU A 560 20.65 17.84 -5.16
C GLU A 560 21.10 17.92 -6.62
N GLY A 561 20.28 17.42 -7.55
CA GLY A 561 20.61 17.28 -8.96
C GLY A 561 21.23 15.92 -9.31
N PRO A 562 21.03 15.44 -10.55
CA PRO A 562 21.43 14.07 -10.94
C PRO A 562 22.96 13.90 -10.98
N ALA A 563 23.72 14.92 -11.27
CA ALA A 563 25.19 14.83 -11.42
C ALA A 563 25.89 14.41 -10.11
N SER A 564 25.37 14.85 -8.96
CA SER A 564 25.91 14.49 -7.64
C SER A 564 25.61 13.04 -7.24
N VAL A 565 24.58 12.42 -7.84
CA VAL A 565 24.07 11.09 -7.48
C VAL A 565 24.49 10.00 -8.46
N LEU A 566 24.89 10.35 -9.69
CA LEU A 566 25.32 9.39 -10.72
C LEU A 566 26.41 8.41 -10.24
N PRO A 567 27.46 8.83 -9.50
CA PRO A 567 28.45 7.88 -8.97
C PRO A 567 27.84 6.84 -8.02
N LEU A 568 26.86 7.24 -7.19
CA LEU A 568 26.17 6.33 -6.28
C LEU A 568 25.27 5.32 -7.03
N ALA A 569 24.69 5.73 -8.17
CA ALA A 569 23.92 4.84 -9.01
C ALA A 569 24.79 3.78 -9.72
N GLU A 570 26.01 4.15 -10.11
CA GLU A 570 27.01 3.23 -10.63
C GLU A 570 27.44 2.20 -9.57
N ASP A 571 27.70 2.67 -8.34
CA ASP A 571 27.96 1.80 -7.20
C ASP A 571 26.82 0.85 -6.89
N PHE A 572 25.59 1.35 -6.98
CA PHE A 572 24.38 0.55 -6.79
C PHE A 572 24.21 -0.53 -7.88
N ALA A 573 24.47 -0.19 -9.15
CA ALA A 573 24.44 -1.17 -10.26
C ALA A 573 25.53 -2.24 -10.08
N SER A 574 26.70 -1.86 -9.58
CA SER A 574 27.78 -2.81 -9.28
C SER A 574 27.44 -3.78 -8.15
N LEU A 575 26.60 -3.35 -7.20
CA LEU A 575 26.17 -4.18 -6.07
C LEU A 575 25.11 -5.23 -6.49
N TYR A 576 24.28 -4.90 -7.47
CA TYR A 576 23.18 -5.77 -7.95
C TYR A 576 23.22 -5.90 -9.49
N PRO A 577 24.27 -6.50 -10.08
CA PRO A 577 24.51 -6.48 -11.52
C PRO A 577 23.45 -7.24 -12.34
N GLU A 578 22.78 -8.22 -11.75
CA GLU A 578 21.72 -9.01 -12.42
C GLU A 578 20.30 -8.44 -12.23
N SER A 579 20.13 -7.36 -11.45
CA SER A 579 18.85 -6.68 -11.26
C SER A 579 18.67 -5.55 -12.28
N ALA A 580 17.47 -5.42 -12.83
CA ALA A 580 17.12 -4.33 -13.73
C ALA A 580 16.97 -2.98 -13.00
N ILE A 581 16.56 -2.97 -11.75
CA ILE A 581 16.23 -1.76 -10.96
C ILE A 581 17.41 -0.78 -10.90
N PRO A 582 18.67 -1.19 -10.57
CA PRO A 582 19.79 -0.27 -10.56
C PRO A 582 20.06 0.39 -11.91
N TYR A 583 19.96 -0.36 -13.01
CA TYR A 583 20.15 0.19 -14.35
C TYR A 583 19.05 1.17 -14.74
N VAL A 584 17.79 0.90 -14.34
CA VAL A 584 16.67 1.83 -14.54
C VAL A 584 16.91 3.15 -13.82
N ILE A 585 17.31 3.10 -12.56
CA ILE A 585 17.59 4.32 -11.80
C ILE A 585 18.80 5.06 -12.37
N HIS A 586 19.87 4.37 -12.70
CA HIS A 586 21.03 4.97 -13.36
C HIS A 586 20.62 5.61 -14.71
N GLY A 587 19.77 4.93 -15.50
CA GLY A 587 19.19 5.46 -16.75
C GLY A 587 18.34 6.72 -16.52
N ASN A 588 17.48 6.71 -15.51
CA ASN A 588 16.69 7.90 -15.13
C ASN A 588 17.59 9.09 -14.77
N LEU A 589 18.64 8.86 -13.97
CA LEU A 589 19.59 9.91 -13.58
C LEU A 589 20.42 10.40 -14.77
N ALA A 590 20.82 9.51 -15.68
CA ALA A 590 21.51 9.88 -16.91
C ALA A 590 20.62 10.73 -17.83
N ALA A 591 19.32 10.36 -17.99
CA ALA A 591 18.35 11.15 -18.74
C ALA A 591 18.16 12.54 -18.11
N MET A 592 17.96 12.61 -16.80
CA MET A 592 17.85 13.88 -16.04
C MET A 592 19.12 14.76 -16.17
N ALA A 593 20.26 14.18 -16.47
CA ALA A 593 21.54 14.87 -16.72
C ALA A 593 21.75 15.23 -18.21
N GLY A 594 20.74 15.01 -19.08
CA GLY A 594 20.83 15.27 -20.54
C GLY A 594 21.66 14.24 -21.31
N ARG A 595 21.98 13.06 -20.73
CA ARG A 595 22.79 12.00 -21.34
C ARG A 595 21.90 10.93 -21.97
N ALA A 596 21.08 11.32 -22.97
CA ALA A 596 20.03 10.50 -23.53
C ALA A 596 20.51 9.14 -24.09
N ASP A 597 21.61 9.10 -24.83
CA ASP A 597 22.12 7.85 -25.42
C ASP A 597 22.67 6.90 -24.33
N HIS A 598 23.27 7.45 -23.29
CA HIS A 598 23.73 6.65 -22.15
C HIS A 598 22.54 6.09 -21.35
N ALA A 599 21.49 6.90 -21.15
CA ALA A 599 20.26 6.45 -20.51
C ALA A 599 19.57 5.32 -21.29
N GLU A 600 19.50 5.44 -22.63
CA GLU A 600 18.96 4.37 -23.48
C GLU A 600 19.78 3.08 -23.37
N SER A 601 21.11 3.17 -23.36
CA SER A 601 21.99 2.02 -23.16
C SER A 601 21.73 1.32 -21.82
N LEU A 602 21.55 2.09 -20.75
CA LEU A 602 21.26 1.56 -19.42
C LEU A 602 19.87 0.89 -19.36
N TYR A 603 18.85 1.45 -20.01
CA TYR A 603 17.53 0.81 -20.09
C TYR A 603 17.58 -0.50 -20.90
N ARG A 604 18.40 -0.58 -21.94
CA ARG A 604 18.61 -1.84 -22.67
C ARG A 604 19.32 -2.88 -21.80
N GLN A 605 20.33 -2.48 -21.05
CA GLN A 605 20.97 -3.35 -20.04
C GLN A 605 19.97 -3.84 -19.00
N ALA A 606 19.06 -2.98 -18.54
CA ALA A 606 17.98 -3.36 -17.63
C ALA A 606 17.02 -4.40 -18.25
N LEU A 607 16.71 -4.28 -19.55
CA LEU A 607 15.91 -5.30 -20.26
C LEU A 607 16.65 -6.63 -20.42
N ASP A 608 17.97 -6.59 -20.53
CA ASP A 608 18.81 -7.79 -20.65
C ASP A 608 19.09 -8.42 -19.28
N ALA A 609 18.91 -7.68 -18.19
CA ALA A 609 19.10 -8.18 -16.83
C ALA A 609 18.20 -9.39 -16.55
N ALA A 610 18.73 -10.33 -15.78
CA ALA A 610 18.05 -11.61 -15.52
C ALA A 610 16.85 -11.45 -14.58
N VAL A 611 16.86 -10.41 -13.72
CA VAL A 611 15.92 -10.20 -12.61
C VAL A 611 15.23 -8.84 -12.76
N ASP A 612 13.97 -8.76 -12.34
CA ASP A 612 13.17 -7.52 -12.25
C ASP A 612 12.98 -6.76 -13.57
N ARG A 613 12.99 -7.43 -14.71
CA ARG A 613 12.82 -6.80 -16.05
C ARG A 613 11.58 -5.93 -16.18
N HIS A 614 10.53 -6.22 -15.39
CA HIS A 614 9.32 -5.40 -15.31
C HIS A 614 9.57 -3.97 -14.82
N ALA A 615 10.72 -3.72 -14.15
CA ALA A 615 11.12 -2.38 -13.72
C ALA A 615 11.38 -1.41 -14.88
N VAL A 616 11.62 -1.92 -16.09
CA VAL A 616 11.75 -1.11 -17.33
C VAL A 616 10.40 -0.85 -17.99
N GLY A 617 9.29 -1.29 -17.40
CA GLY A 617 7.95 -1.12 -17.94
C GLY A 617 7.57 0.35 -18.10
N ALA A 618 6.88 0.68 -19.21
CA ALA A 618 6.46 2.04 -19.52
C ALA A 618 5.70 2.74 -18.37
N GLY A 619 4.90 1.99 -17.61
CA GLY A 619 4.15 2.54 -16.45
C GLY A 619 5.06 3.04 -15.32
N LEU A 620 6.17 2.36 -15.03
CA LEU A 620 7.12 2.78 -14.01
C LEU A 620 7.97 3.96 -14.50
N LEU A 621 8.44 3.92 -15.75
CA LEU A 621 9.17 5.05 -16.33
C LEU A 621 8.31 6.32 -16.39
N ASN A 622 7.01 6.16 -16.73
CA ASN A 622 6.05 7.24 -16.71
C ASN A 622 5.83 7.81 -15.31
N HIS A 623 5.80 6.95 -14.28
CA HIS A 623 5.70 7.38 -12.88
C HIS A 623 6.88 8.27 -12.48
N TYR A 624 8.11 7.93 -12.84
CA TYR A 624 9.27 8.77 -12.58
C TYR A 624 9.23 10.11 -13.33
N ALA A 625 8.76 10.10 -14.58
CA ALA A 625 8.56 11.32 -15.36
C ALA A 625 7.49 12.23 -14.71
N GLY A 626 6.36 11.66 -14.29
CA GLY A 626 5.32 12.36 -13.56
C GLY A 626 5.85 13.00 -12.26
N LYS A 627 6.67 12.28 -11.52
CA LYS A 627 7.30 12.82 -10.29
C LYS A 627 8.22 14.02 -10.58
N LEU A 628 8.94 14.01 -11.69
CA LEU A 628 9.74 15.16 -12.13
C LEU A 628 8.86 16.33 -12.56
N PHE A 629 7.79 16.06 -13.28
CA PHE A 629 6.79 17.04 -13.71
C PHE A 629 6.14 17.73 -12.51
N GLU A 630 5.65 16.98 -11.54
CA GLU A 630 5.05 17.48 -10.30
C GLU A 630 6.03 18.37 -9.51
N ASN A 631 7.33 18.07 -9.54
CA ASN A 631 8.39 18.83 -8.87
C ASN A 631 9.00 19.93 -9.74
N ASP A 632 8.31 20.41 -10.75
CA ASP A 632 8.75 21.50 -11.64
C ASP A 632 10.07 21.26 -12.39
N LYS A 633 10.41 19.99 -12.63
CA LYS A 633 11.60 19.60 -13.39
C LYS A 633 11.23 19.28 -14.85
N LEU A 634 10.49 20.20 -15.52
CA LEU A 634 9.86 19.96 -16.84
C LEU A 634 10.84 19.45 -17.88
N GLN A 635 12.01 20.09 -18.03
CA GLN A 635 13.02 19.69 -18.99
C GLN A 635 13.52 18.27 -18.71
N LYS A 636 13.76 17.93 -17.43
CA LYS A 636 14.22 16.60 -17.05
C LYS A 636 13.13 15.53 -17.20
N ALA A 637 11.87 15.89 -16.94
CA ALA A 637 10.73 15.03 -17.21
C ALA A 637 10.62 14.72 -18.71
N LEU A 638 10.79 15.73 -19.57
CA LEU A 638 10.76 15.56 -21.03
C LEU A 638 11.90 14.66 -21.53
N GLU A 639 13.13 14.87 -21.05
CA GLU A 639 14.30 14.05 -21.38
C GLU A 639 14.07 12.58 -21.01
N LEU A 640 13.52 12.30 -19.83
CA LEU A 640 13.20 10.95 -19.37
C LEU A 640 12.11 10.32 -20.25
N VAL A 641 11.01 11.03 -20.52
CA VAL A 641 9.92 10.53 -21.37
C VAL A 641 10.41 10.24 -22.78
N ASP A 642 11.24 11.10 -23.35
CA ASP A 642 11.75 10.92 -24.73
C ASP A 642 12.66 9.68 -24.84
N VAL A 643 13.51 9.42 -23.82
CA VAL A 643 14.29 8.17 -23.77
C VAL A 643 13.40 6.96 -23.53
N ALA A 644 12.45 7.04 -22.59
CA ALA A 644 11.50 5.95 -22.31
C ALA A 644 10.70 5.56 -23.57
N ARG A 645 10.34 6.53 -24.41
CA ARG A 645 9.65 6.31 -25.69
C ARG A 645 10.51 5.61 -26.75
N ARG A 646 11.84 5.73 -26.70
CA ARG A 646 12.73 4.94 -27.58
C ARG A 646 12.63 3.43 -27.27
N ILE A 647 12.38 3.10 -25.99
CA ILE A 647 12.19 1.72 -25.52
C ILE A 647 10.74 1.25 -25.72
N HIS A 648 9.75 2.14 -25.56
CA HIS A 648 8.31 1.87 -25.67
C HIS A 648 7.61 2.83 -26.64
N PRO A 649 7.89 2.80 -27.95
CA PRO A 649 7.50 3.86 -28.91
C PRO A 649 5.98 4.01 -29.08
N GLY A 650 5.21 2.95 -28.85
CA GLY A 650 3.74 2.95 -29.01
C GLY A 650 2.96 3.16 -27.71
N ASN A 651 3.61 3.50 -26.61
CA ASN A 651 2.90 3.60 -25.32
C ASN A 651 2.14 4.93 -25.19
N GLY A 652 0.80 4.87 -25.13
CA GLY A 652 -0.09 6.03 -25.06
C GLY A 652 0.16 6.91 -23.83
N ARG A 653 0.42 6.32 -22.64
CA ARG A 653 0.66 7.08 -21.40
C ARG A 653 1.93 7.93 -21.46
N LEU A 654 2.99 7.43 -22.09
CA LEU A 654 4.21 8.21 -22.29
C LEU A 654 4.00 9.36 -23.29
N LEU A 655 3.12 9.16 -24.29
CA LEU A 655 2.73 10.21 -25.23
C LEU A 655 1.89 11.29 -24.55
N ASP A 656 0.96 10.89 -23.71
CA ASP A 656 0.10 11.76 -22.92
C ASP A 656 0.93 12.64 -21.98
N THR A 657 1.74 12.04 -21.12
CA THR A 657 2.66 12.79 -20.23
C THR A 657 3.58 13.75 -20.98
N ARG A 658 4.04 13.37 -22.19
CA ARG A 658 4.83 14.27 -23.04
C ARG A 658 4.01 15.47 -23.50
N GLY A 659 2.74 15.26 -23.85
CA GLY A 659 1.80 16.32 -24.20
C GLY A 659 1.61 17.30 -23.06
N ASP A 660 1.37 16.81 -21.86
CA ASP A 660 1.21 17.62 -20.65
C ASP A 660 2.43 18.50 -20.37
N ILE A 661 3.64 17.93 -20.50
CA ILE A 661 4.90 18.67 -20.33
C ILE A 661 5.01 19.80 -21.33
N TYR A 662 4.74 19.55 -22.61
CA TYR A 662 4.80 20.61 -23.65
C TYR A 662 3.73 21.69 -23.45
N ALA A 663 2.52 21.30 -23.09
CA ALA A 663 1.44 22.23 -22.81
C ALA A 663 1.86 23.23 -21.71
N GLU A 664 2.47 22.71 -20.64
CA GLU A 664 2.93 23.58 -19.54
C GLU A 664 4.14 24.45 -19.93
N MET A 665 5.08 23.91 -20.70
CA MET A 665 6.19 24.71 -21.21
C MET A 665 5.68 25.85 -22.10
N SER A 666 4.67 25.58 -22.94
CA SER A 666 4.03 26.60 -23.79
C SER A 666 3.29 27.65 -22.98
N ARG A 667 2.51 27.24 -21.98
CA ARG A 667 1.84 28.18 -21.05
C ARG A 667 2.83 29.16 -20.42
N ARG A 668 3.97 28.67 -19.96
CA ARG A 668 5.02 29.51 -19.36
C ARG A 668 5.64 30.49 -20.37
N ALA A 669 5.92 29.98 -21.57
CA ALA A 669 6.46 30.84 -22.64
C ALA A 669 5.48 31.96 -23.00
N TYR A 670 4.19 31.66 -23.13
CA TYR A 670 3.17 32.68 -23.43
C TYR A 670 3.00 33.68 -22.29
N ARG A 671 2.94 33.23 -21.04
CA ARG A 671 2.89 34.12 -19.87
C ARG A 671 4.13 35.02 -19.79
N GLU A 672 5.32 34.55 -20.12
CA GLU A 672 6.52 35.36 -20.19
C GLU A 672 6.49 36.36 -21.33
N ALA A 673 6.00 35.98 -22.52
CA ALA A 673 5.83 36.86 -23.66
C ALA A 673 4.86 38.01 -23.34
N LEU A 674 3.71 37.70 -22.73
CA LEU A 674 2.70 38.67 -22.30
C LEU A 674 3.22 39.61 -21.19
N ARG A 675 4.05 39.08 -20.27
CA ARG A 675 4.70 39.94 -19.26
C ARG A 675 5.64 40.95 -19.88
N LYS A 676 6.34 40.57 -20.95
CA LYS A 676 7.25 41.46 -21.69
C LYS A 676 6.50 42.42 -22.65
N ASN A 677 5.42 41.95 -23.23
CA ASN A 677 4.58 42.74 -24.15
C ASN A 677 3.09 42.36 -23.96
N PRO A 678 2.36 43.07 -23.07
CA PRO A 678 0.95 42.80 -22.76
C PRO A 678 -0.02 42.98 -23.96
N GLY A 679 0.42 43.59 -25.05
CA GLY A 679 -0.41 43.88 -26.22
C GLY A 679 -0.44 42.73 -27.27
N LEU A 680 0.09 41.56 -26.99
CA LEU A 680 0.08 40.41 -27.90
C LEU A 680 -1.29 39.68 -27.81
N GLU A 681 -2.26 40.15 -28.63
CA GLU A 681 -3.64 39.60 -28.60
C GLU A 681 -3.68 38.11 -28.96
N GLU A 682 -2.98 37.66 -30.00
CA GLU A 682 -2.91 36.27 -30.42
C GLU A 682 -2.34 35.36 -29.31
N THR A 683 -1.30 35.82 -28.62
CA THR A 683 -0.70 35.08 -27.47
C THR A 683 -1.67 34.97 -26.27
N HIS A 684 -2.54 35.97 -26.08
CA HIS A 684 -3.59 35.90 -25.06
C HIS A 684 -4.64 34.83 -25.40
N GLU A 685 -5.05 34.72 -26.67
CA GLU A 685 -6.00 33.72 -27.11
C GLU A 685 -5.39 32.28 -26.99
N GLU A 686 -4.16 32.10 -27.46
CA GLU A 686 -3.44 30.83 -27.36
C GLU A 686 -3.24 30.40 -25.89
N LEU A 687 -2.87 31.33 -25.00
CA LEU A 687 -2.76 30.99 -23.58
C LEU A 687 -4.11 30.61 -22.98
N LYS A 688 -5.18 31.27 -23.34
CA LYS A 688 -6.53 30.99 -22.86
C LYS A 688 -7.01 29.60 -23.33
N GLU A 689 -6.68 29.19 -24.56
CA GLU A 689 -6.98 27.87 -25.06
C GLU A 689 -6.23 26.77 -24.27
N LEU A 690 -4.98 27.01 -23.91
CA LEU A 690 -4.17 26.08 -23.10
C LEU A 690 -4.56 26.05 -21.62
N GLU A 691 -5.30 27.06 -21.13
CA GLU A 691 -5.79 27.12 -19.75
C GLU A 691 -7.21 26.57 -19.57
N GLN A 692 -7.93 26.31 -20.67
CA GLN A 692 -9.21 25.58 -20.68
C GLN A 692 -8.99 24.08 -20.68
#